data_e083544c668b71958778e2a8ac22a947
#
_entry.id   e083544c668b71958778e2a8ac22a947
#
_cell.length_a   1.000
_cell.length_b   1.000
_cell.length_c   1.000
_cell.angle_alpha   90.00
_cell.angle_beta   90.00
_cell.angle_gamma   90.00
#
_symmetry.space_group_name_H-M   'P 1'
#
loop_
_entity.id
_entity.type
_entity.pdbx_description
1 polymer ?
#
loop_
_entity_poly.entity_id
_entity_poly.type
_entity_poly.pdbx_seq_one_letter_code
_entity_poly.pdbx_strand_id
1 'polypeptide(L)'
;MARRLRNATAVLGCVFASASAVPPASAADVYSFANGCYVLRDATTGRYVLRDALGYSATAPTVGGATPFRMQATALGRYLLYGPDRRMPSTAPLNSVASTSAPGPAADWRVQDVGGNLRLVSVSTGKQLGLGAAARVRQVADGPARWRFVPAQGCSVFPEVEVNVTGTPFKGSSPTARVRGFLDDHIHLGAFQFLGGRFHCGRPWSPYGVTVALKDCVDHFPNGAGAVVENFISTGSPVGTHSPEGWPSFAGWPRDESQSHEGTYWKWIERAWRSGLRLMVTDLVENRALCELYPFKKNNCNEMASAYQQARDMLALQDYIDAQFGGPGKGFFRLVTSSAEARRVINHGKLAVVLGIEVSEVLDCGQFNGTPKCDTAQIDRELDKLYAAGVRSMFPVHKFDNALGGTRFDSGATGVLVNTGNKYATGRFWTADHCDDPDHDNTPTPIGDPEAQLMATLFGPILTLPLFQGQLPVYPPGPHCNPKGLTTLGAHVIRSMMDKGMIVETDHLSMKARRAVLTILESESYPGVISSHSWGDPGSQKRLQRLGGIVGPISSVATKFAEEWRFARANRDPNRFFGTGFGSDINGLHSQPPPRPGAAANPVTYPFRSFDGGSLINRQRSGTRVYDINIDGVDHYGLYPDWIEDLRMVAGQQIVEDMANGAEAYLRMWARAETAATG
;
A
#
# COMPACT_ATOMS: atom_id res chain seq x y z
N MET A 1 16.76 78.36 -26.48
CA MET A 1 17.26 78.89 -27.76
C MET A 1 17.56 77.74 -28.74
N ALA A 2 16.90 77.84 -29.89
CA ALA A 2 17.27 77.41 -31.22
C ALA A 2 17.70 75.90 -31.41
N ARG A 3 17.35 75.22 -32.45
CA ARG A 3 16.46 75.36 -33.63
C ARG A 3 16.36 73.95 -34.29
N ARG A 4 15.22 73.72 -34.84
CA ARG A 4 14.86 72.60 -35.70
C ARG A 4 15.83 72.32 -36.85
N LEU A 5 15.94 71.08 -37.30
CA LEU A 5 15.93 70.78 -38.75
C LEU A 5 15.32 69.35 -38.97
N ARG A 6 14.35 69.34 -39.88
CA ARG A 6 13.68 68.16 -40.41
C ARG A 6 14.51 67.55 -41.55
N ASN A 7 14.66 66.24 -41.62
CA ASN A 7 14.93 65.61 -42.90
C ASN A 7 13.93 64.44 -43.05
N ALA A 8 13.18 64.52 -44.14
CA ALA A 8 12.27 63.47 -44.62
C ALA A 8 13.11 62.47 -45.46
N THR A 9 13.00 61.18 -45.14
CA THR A 9 13.51 60.14 -45.99
C THR A 9 12.37 59.17 -46.30
N ALA A 10 12.15 58.96 -47.60
CA ALA A 10 11.13 58.11 -48.17
C ALA A 10 11.36 56.62 -47.78
N VAL A 11 10.32 55.94 -47.28
CA VAL A 11 10.31 54.51 -47.00
C VAL A 11 9.73 53.81 -48.23
N LEU A 12 10.61 53.03 -48.87
CA LEU A 12 10.21 52.07 -49.88
C LEU A 12 9.59 50.82 -49.17
N GLY A 13 8.31 50.59 -49.34
CA GLY A 13 7.62 49.43 -48.76
C GLY A 13 7.99 48.13 -49.48
N CYS A 14 8.78 47.28 -48.88
CA CYS A 14 8.87 45.87 -49.23
C CYS A 14 7.75 45.09 -48.50
N VAL A 15 6.76 44.62 -49.27
CA VAL A 15 5.75 43.66 -48.80
C VAL A 15 6.40 42.30 -48.68
N PHE A 16 6.81 41.92 -47.49
CA PHE A 16 7.13 40.51 -47.20
C PHE A 16 5.82 39.76 -47.00
N ALA A 17 5.49 38.87 -47.89
CA ALA A 17 4.49 37.85 -47.68
C ALA A 17 4.98 36.87 -46.58
N SER A 18 4.49 37.03 -45.37
CA SER A 18 4.70 36.10 -44.25
C SER A 18 3.93 34.82 -44.58
N ALA A 19 4.65 33.80 -45.07
CA ALA A 19 4.16 32.45 -45.04
C ALA A 19 3.93 32.06 -43.58
N SER A 20 2.67 31.97 -43.17
CA SER A 20 2.28 31.42 -41.87
C SER A 20 2.74 29.97 -41.84
N ALA A 21 3.86 29.71 -41.15
CA ALA A 21 4.25 28.36 -40.80
C ALA A 21 3.13 27.75 -39.95
N VAL A 22 2.47 26.74 -40.48
CA VAL A 22 1.55 25.89 -39.72
C VAL A 22 2.37 25.34 -38.54
N PRO A 23 1.96 25.60 -37.30
CA PRO A 23 2.69 25.05 -36.15
C PRO A 23 2.73 23.52 -36.31
N PRO A 24 3.88 22.87 -35.97
CA PRO A 24 3.94 21.43 -36.04
C PRO A 24 2.83 20.87 -35.17
N ALA A 25 2.09 19.89 -35.69
CA ALA A 25 1.06 19.19 -34.91
C ALA A 25 1.68 18.73 -33.60
N SER A 26 1.15 19.22 -32.48
CA SER A 26 1.65 18.81 -31.16
C SER A 26 1.56 17.30 -31.06
N ALA A 27 2.65 16.65 -30.64
CA ALA A 27 2.66 15.22 -30.39
C ALA A 27 1.45 14.83 -29.54
N ALA A 28 0.71 13.80 -29.94
CA ALA A 28 -0.45 13.36 -29.17
C ALA A 28 0.03 12.88 -27.81
N ASP A 29 -0.55 13.41 -26.74
CA ASP A 29 -0.30 12.91 -25.40
C ASP A 29 -0.84 11.47 -25.30
N VAL A 30 0.06 10.50 -25.43
CA VAL A 30 -0.30 9.07 -25.45
C VAL A 30 -0.94 8.60 -24.15
N TYR A 31 -0.82 9.35 -23.07
CA TYR A 31 -1.44 9.04 -21.78
C TYR A 31 -2.92 9.48 -21.71
N SER A 32 -3.29 10.49 -22.50
CA SER A 32 -4.65 11.05 -22.50
C SER A 32 -5.73 10.09 -23.03
N PHE A 33 -5.33 9.00 -23.67
CA PHE A 33 -6.27 7.97 -24.15
C PHE A 33 -6.88 7.13 -23.02
N ALA A 34 -6.30 7.14 -21.83
CA ALA A 34 -6.72 6.32 -20.71
C ALA A 34 -8.23 6.47 -20.40
N ASN A 35 -8.91 5.33 -20.33
CA ASN A 35 -10.35 5.23 -20.10
C ASN A 35 -11.28 5.85 -21.16
N GLY A 36 -10.72 6.41 -22.23
CA GLY A 36 -11.48 6.94 -23.36
C GLY A 36 -12.02 5.83 -24.29
N CYS A 37 -13.02 6.19 -25.09
CA CYS A 37 -13.66 5.32 -26.07
C CYS A 37 -13.25 5.74 -27.48
N TYR A 38 -12.64 4.83 -28.24
CA TYR A 38 -12.10 5.13 -29.57
C TYR A 38 -12.31 3.98 -30.55
N VAL A 39 -12.31 4.32 -31.85
CA VAL A 39 -12.11 3.37 -32.96
C VAL A 39 -10.73 3.59 -33.57
N LEU A 40 -10.10 2.52 -34.09
CA LEU A 40 -8.82 2.59 -34.75
C LEU A 40 -9.06 2.88 -36.24
N ARG A 41 -8.46 3.96 -36.77
CA ARG A 41 -8.43 4.32 -38.19
C ARG A 41 -7.05 4.08 -38.77
N ASP A 42 -6.97 3.37 -39.87
CA ASP A 42 -5.75 3.29 -40.66
C ASP A 42 -5.52 4.63 -41.39
N ALA A 43 -4.40 5.29 -41.10
CA ALA A 43 -4.08 6.60 -41.68
C ALA A 43 -3.84 6.58 -43.20
N THR A 44 -3.46 5.42 -43.76
CA THR A 44 -3.17 5.25 -45.18
C THR A 44 -4.45 5.08 -46.02
N THR A 45 -5.32 4.17 -45.59
CA THR A 45 -6.54 3.83 -46.37
C THR A 45 -7.77 4.61 -45.89
N GLY A 46 -7.70 5.24 -44.74
CA GLY A 46 -8.84 5.90 -44.10
C GLY A 46 -9.88 4.97 -43.51
N ARG A 47 -9.72 3.65 -43.65
CA ARG A 47 -10.65 2.64 -43.16
C ARG A 47 -10.46 2.40 -41.67
N TYR A 48 -11.51 1.87 -41.05
CA TYR A 48 -11.55 1.62 -39.60
C TYR A 48 -11.47 0.12 -39.30
N VAL A 49 -10.92 -0.22 -38.14
CA VAL A 49 -10.84 -1.59 -37.65
C VAL A 49 -12.20 -2.07 -37.16
N LEU A 50 -12.60 -3.24 -37.64
CA LEU A 50 -13.74 -3.98 -37.10
C LEU A 50 -13.32 -5.40 -36.70
N ARG A 51 -14.06 -5.98 -35.78
CA ARG A 51 -13.94 -7.40 -35.42
C ARG A 51 -14.91 -8.22 -36.24
N ASP A 52 -14.43 -9.33 -36.77
CA ASP A 52 -15.20 -10.31 -37.51
C ASP A 52 -14.90 -11.74 -37.00
N ALA A 53 -15.47 -12.75 -37.66
CA ALA A 53 -15.28 -14.17 -37.26
C ALA A 53 -13.81 -14.63 -37.32
N LEU A 54 -12.97 -13.98 -38.12
CA LEU A 54 -11.54 -14.32 -38.29
C LEU A 54 -10.59 -13.44 -37.47
N GLY A 55 -11.11 -12.61 -36.57
CA GLY A 55 -10.33 -11.68 -35.73
C GLY A 55 -10.62 -10.22 -36.05
N TYR A 56 -9.66 -9.47 -36.61
CA TYR A 56 -9.78 -8.04 -36.88
C TYR A 56 -9.35 -7.69 -38.31
N SER A 57 -10.05 -6.74 -38.96
CA SER A 57 -9.70 -6.20 -40.26
C SER A 57 -9.96 -4.69 -40.33
N ALA A 58 -9.16 -3.94 -41.13
CA ALA A 58 -9.33 -2.51 -41.34
C ALA A 58 -10.18 -2.25 -42.61
N THR A 59 -11.43 -2.66 -42.60
CA THR A 59 -12.31 -2.63 -43.77
C THR A 59 -13.57 -1.76 -43.59
N ALA A 60 -13.91 -1.38 -42.35
CA ALA A 60 -15.10 -0.56 -42.09
C ALA A 60 -14.96 0.84 -42.72
N PRO A 61 -15.96 1.32 -43.47
CA PRO A 61 -15.89 2.62 -44.16
C PRO A 61 -16.16 3.82 -43.24
N THR A 62 -16.87 3.60 -42.13
CA THR A 62 -17.30 4.66 -41.23
C THR A 62 -17.04 4.30 -39.77
N VAL A 63 -17.07 5.29 -38.86
CA VAL A 63 -16.97 5.10 -37.42
C VAL A 63 -18.06 4.16 -36.90
N GLY A 64 -19.31 4.30 -37.39
CA GLY A 64 -20.44 3.46 -36.94
C GLY A 64 -20.34 1.99 -37.33
N GLY A 65 -19.54 1.65 -38.35
CA GLY A 65 -19.26 0.26 -38.74
C GLY A 65 -18.02 -0.34 -38.10
N ALA A 66 -17.28 0.43 -37.30
CA ALA A 66 -16.05 0.02 -36.65
C ALA A 66 -16.31 -0.60 -35.26
N THR A 67 -15.36 -1.36 -34.79
CA THR A 67 -15.39 -1.86 -33.38
C THR A 67 -14.88 -0.78 -32.43
N PRO A 68 -15.70 -0.29 -31.50
CA PRO A 68 -15.25 0.66 -30.48
C PRO A 68 -14.43 -0.05 -29.40
N PHE A 69 -13.36 0.58 -28.95
CA PHE A 69 -12.48 0.08 -27.89
C PHE A 69 -12.37 1.10 -26.76
N ARG A 70 -12.60 0.65 -25.53
CA ARG A 70 -12.15 1.37 -24.35
C ARG A 70 -10.64 1.18 -24.22
N MET A 71 -9.92 2.28 -24.08
CA MET A 71 -8.47 2.27 -23.84
C MET A 71 -8.22 2.04 -22.36
N GLN A 72 -8.24 0.76 -21.92
CA GLN A 72 -7.98 0.40 -20.53
C GLN A 72 -6.48 0.44 -20.28
N ALA A 73 -6.03 1.39 -19.45
CA ALA A 73 -4.61 1.52 -19.12
C ALA A 73 -4.10 0.31 -18.34
N THR A 74 -2.94 -0.23 -18.73
CA THR A 74 -2.20 -1.29 -18.03
C THR A 74 -0.94 -0.75 -17.34
N ALA A 75 -0.35 0.30 -17.92
CA ALA A 75 0.75 1.09 -17.41
C ALA A 75 0.80 2.41 -18.20
N LEU A 76 1.74 3.28 -17.87
CA LEU A 76 1.94 4.54 -18.58
C LEU A 76 2.19 4.30 -20.09
N GLY A 77 1.25 4.78 -20.92
CA GLY A 77 1.27 4.62 -22.38
C GLY A 77 1.03 3.19 -22.89
N ARG A 78 0.51 2.28 -22.03
CA ARG A 78 0.16 0.91 -22.38
C ARG A 78 -1.32 0.65 -22.14
N TYR A 79 -1.94 -0.12 -23.03
CA TYR A 79 -3.39 -0.30 -23.04
C TYR A 79 -3.83 -1.69 -23.49
N LEU A 80 -4.89 -2.18 -22.84
CA LEU A 80 -5.80 -3.14 -23.47
C LEU A 80 -6.80 -2.36 -24.33
N LEU A 81 -7.02 -2.81 -25.58
CA LEU A 81 -8.09 -2.31 -26.41
C LEU A 81 -9.36 -3.13 -26.11
N TYR A 82 -10.11 -2.70 -25.09
CA TYR A 82 -11.23 -3.47 -24.56
C TYR A 82 -12.51 -3.22 -25.37
N GLY A 83 -12.86 -4.20 -26.21
CA GLY A 83 -14.00 -4.12 -27.12
C GLY A 83 -15.29 -4.72 -26.58
N PRO A 84 -16.36 -4.77 -27.41
CA PRO A 84 -17.60 -5.45 -27.09
C PRO A 84 -17.39 -6.92 -26.73
N ASP A 85 -18.32 -7.49 -25.94
CA ASP A 85 -18.27 -8.88 -25.47
C ASP A 85 -16.98 -9.22 -24.71
N ARG A 86 -16.36 -8.21 -24.07
CA ARG A 86 -15.08 -8.33 -23.36
C ARG A 86 -13.92 -8.81 -24.22
N ARG A 87 -13.98 -8.58 -25.55
CA ARG A 87 -12.98 -9.06 -26.52
C ARG A 87 -11.93 -8.00 -26.81
N MET A 88 -10.68 -8.45 -26.88
CA MET A 88 -9.50 -7.62 -27.09
C MET A 88 -8.63 -8.19 -28.22
N PRO A 89 -7.99 -7.36 -29.08
CA PRO A 89 -6.97 -7.84 -29.99
C PRO A 89 -5.76 -8.36 -29.21
N SER A 90 -5.36 -9.59 -29.51
CA SER A 90 -4.29 -10.31 -28.84
C SER A 90 -3.35 -10.93 -29.86
N THR A 91 -2.05 -10.91 -29.56
CA THR A 91 -1.06 -11.62 -30.39
C THR A 91 -1.32 -13.12 -30.39
N ALA A 92 -1.14 -13.74 -31.57
CA ALA A 92 -1.34 -15.16 -31.76
C ALA A 92 -0.25 -15.73 -32.71
N PRO A 93 -0.11 -17.06 -32.84
CA PRO A 93 0.85 -17.68 -33.74
C PRO A 93 0.80 -17.16 -35.18
N LEU A 94 1.87 -17.37 -35.93
CA LEU A 94 2.02 -16.97 -37.35
C LEU A 94 1.81 -15.46 -37.58
N ASN A 95 2.19 -14.63 -36.59
CA ASN A 95 2.01 -13.17 -36.62
C ASN A 95 0.54 -12.73 -36.78
N SER A 96 -0.42 -13.58 -36.44
CA SER A 96 -1.84 -13.21 -36.45
C SER A 96 -2.21 -12.38 -35.24
N VAL A 97 -3.38 -11.73 -35.33
CA VAL A 97 -4.02 -11.04 -34.19
C VAL A 97 -5.40 -11.66 -34.02
N ALA A 98 -5.55 -12.41 -32.95
CA ALA A 98 -6.79 -13.08 -32.56
C ALA A 98 -7.61 -12.20 -31.61
N SER A 99 -8.83 -12.65 -31.32
CA SER A 99 -9.71 -12.06 -30.32
C SER A 99 -9.69 -12.89 -29.03
N THR A 100 -9.32 -12.26 -27.90
CA THR A 100 -9.32 -12.90 -26.58
C THR A 100 -10.24 -12.17 -25.60
N SER A 101 -10.80 -12.90 -24.63
CA SER A 101 -11.48 -12.31 -23.46
C SER A 101 -10.61 -12.29 -22.19
N ALA A 102 -9.46 -12.97 -22.21
CA ALA A 102 -8.52 -13.01 -21.10
C ALA A 102 -7.53 -11.84 -21.21
N PRO A 103 -7.51 -10.88 -20.28
CA PRO A 103 -6.51 -9.84 -20.23
C PRO A 103 -5.14 -10.42 -19.87
N GLY A 104 -4.09 -9.91 -20.54
CA GLY A 104 -2.73 -10.41 -20.31
C GLY A 104 -1.72 -9.77 -21.27
N PRO A 105 -0.42 -10.14 -21.17
CA PRO A 105 0.66 -9.53 -21.96
C PRO A 105 0.44 -9.61 -23.48
N ALA A 106 -0.25 -10.66 -23.96
CA ALA A 106 -0.54 -10.84 -25.38
C ALA A 106 -1.58 -9.84 -25.92
N ALA A 107 -2.44 -9.27 -25.06
CA ALA A 107 -3.44 -8.26 -25.42
C ALA A 107 -3.00 -6.84 -25.04
N ASP A 108 -1.81 -6.66 -24.50
CA ASP A 108 -1.28 -5.40 -24.00
C ASP A 108 -0.42 -4.70 -25.06
N TRP A 109 -0.77 -3.46 -25.36
CA TRP A 109 -0.18 -2.68 -26.46
C TRP A 109 0.41 -1.36 -25.94
N ARG A 110 1.70 -1.15 -26.19
CA ARG A 110 2.35 0.14 -25.98
C ARG A 110 2.03 1.08 -27.14
N VAL A 111 1.52 2.25 -26.84
CA VAL A 111 1.21 3.29 -27.82
C VAL A 111 2.36 4.30 -27.89
N GLN A 112 2.79 4.62 -29.11
CA GLN A 112 3.84 5.59 -29.39
C GLN A 112 3.32 6.56 -30.44
N ASP A 113 3.48 7.86 -30.25
CA ASP A 113 3.27 8.87 -31.30
C ASP A 113 4.53 8.96 -32.18
N VAL A 114 4.31 8.90 -33.47
CA VAL A 114 5.35 9.06 -34.50
C VAL A 114 4.80 10.01 -35.56
N GLY A 115 5.06 11.28 -35.41
CA GLY A 115 4.67 12.31 -36.36
C GLY A 115 3.14 12.46 -36.55
N GLY A 116 2.37 12.33 -35.44
CA GLY A 116 0.91 12.46 -35.42
C GLY A 116 0.15 11.20 -35.85
N ASN A 117 0.84 10.11 -36.17
CA ASN A 117 0.28 8.77 -36.27
C ASN A 117 0.76 7.90 -35.11
N LEU A 118 -0.03 6.92 -34.72
CA LEU A 118 0.26 6.04 -33.61
C LEU A 118 0.83 4.70 -34.06
N ARG A 119 1.84 4.25 -33.34
CA ARG A 119 2.40 2.91 -33.43
C ARG A 119 1.95 2.14 -32.19
N LEU A 120 1.34 0.96 -32.36
CA LEU A 120 0.96 0.06 -31.29
C LEU A 120 1.92 -1.12 -31.29
N VAL A 121 2.70 -1.27 -30.23
CA VAL A 121 3.72 -2.32 -30.07
C VAL A 121 3.27 -3.30 -29.01
N SER A 122 3.18 -4.59 -29.37
CA SER A 122 2.83 -5.65 -28.42
C SER A 122 3.87 -5.77 -27.31
N VAL A 123 3.40 -5.82 -26.06
CA VAL A 123 4.26 -6.02 -24.89
C VAL A 123 4.87 -7.42 -24.89
N SER A 124 4.15 -8.43 -25.38
CA SER A 124 4.60 -9.83 -25.35
C SER A 124 5.62 -10.17 -26.45
N THR A 125 5.51 -9.56 -27.64
CA THR A 125 6.33 -9.94 -28.80
C THR A 125 7.26 -8.85 -29.30
N GLY A 126 7.08 -7.59 -28.87
CA GLY A 126 7.80 -6.43 -29.39
C GLY A 126 7.40 -6.04 -30.84
N LYS A 127 6.49 -6.79 -31.48
CA LYS A 127 6.04 -6.52 -32.86
C LYS A 127 4.94 -5.47 -32.88
N GLN A 128 4.83 -4.79 -34.04
CA GLN A 128 3.83 -3.75 -34.23
C GLN A 128 2.49 -4.33 -34.68
N LEU A 129 1.42 -3.64 -34.37
CA LEU A 129 0.09 -3.85 -34.98
C LEU A 129 0.10 -3.23 -36.38
N GLY A 130 -0.05 -4.05 -37.41
CA GLY A 130 -0.05 -3.65 -38.79
C GLY A 130 -1.16 -4.31 -39.60
N LEU A 131 -1.09 -4.20 -40.92
CA LEU A 131 -2.01 -4.84 -41.83
C LEU A 131 -1.30 -5.82 -42.79
N GLY A 132 -1.95 -6.94 -43.06
CA GLY A 132 -1.56 -7.90 -44.09
C GLY A 132 -2.52 -7.90 -45.29
N ALA A 133 -2.53 -9.01 -46.04
CA ALA A 133 -3.46 -9.20 -47.15
C ALA A 133 -4.92 -9.02 -46.72
N ALA A 134 -5.76 -8.53 -47.63
CA ALA A 134 -7.19 -8.23 -47.40
C ALA A 134 -7.43 -7.32 -46.19
N ALA A 135 -6.50 -6.39 -45.90
CA ALA A 135 -6.55 -5.48 -44.76
C ALA A 135 -6.70 -6.17 -43.38
N ARG A 136 -6.29 -7.44 -43.25
CA ARG A 136 -6.30 -8.17 -42.00
C ARG A 136 -5.31 -7.57 -40.99
N VAL A 137 -5.75 -7.31 -39.78
CA VAL A 137 -4.88 -6.86 -38.70
C VAL A 137 -3.95 -8.01 -38.29
N ARG A 138 -2.65 -7.75 -38.27
CA ARG A 138 -1.62 -8.73 -37.90
C ARG A 138 -0.41 -8.06 -37.25
N GLN A 139 0.47 -8.87 -36.70
CA GLN A 139 1.76 -8.40 -36.21
C GLN A 139 2.74 -8.24 -37.37
N VAL A 140 3.49 -7.15 -37.37
CA VAL A 140 4.58 -6.88 -38.35
C VAL A 140 5.85 -6.59 -37.55
N ALA A 141 6.99 -7.05 -38.05
CA ALA A 141 8.28 -6.86 -37.37
C ALA A 141 8.66 -5.38 -37.33
N ASP A 142 8.46 -4.69 -38.48
CA ASP A 142 8.73 -3.28 -38.64
C ASP A 142 7.75 -2.66 -39.61
N GLY A 143 7.57 -1.34 -39.57
CA GLY A 143 6.66 -0.63 -40.46
C GLY A 143 6.38 0.80 -39.99
N PRO A 144 5.72 1.61 -40.87
CA PRO A 144 5.35 2.97 -40.50
C PRO A 144 4.28 2.97 -39.40
N ALA A 145 4.26 4.03 -38.58
CA ALA A 145 3.14 4.33 -37.73
C ALA A 145 1.91 4.62 -38.57
N ARG A 146 0.82 3.91 -38.32
CA ARG A 146 -0.32 3.95 -39.25
C ARG A 146 -1.68 4.16 -38.61
N TRP A 147 -1.74 4.17 -37.26
CA TRP A 147 -3.03 4.21 -36.56
C TRP A 147 -3.37 5.62 -36.09
N ARG A 148 -4.64 5.93 -36.08
CA ARG A 148 -5.21 7.09 -35.39
C ARG A 148 -6.36 6.61 -34.50
N PHE A 149 -6.43 7.12 -33.29
CA PHE A 149 -7.58 6.93 -32.43
C PHE A 149 -8.59 8.03 -32.72
N VAL A 150 -9.78 7.63 -33.15
CA VAL A 150 -10.89 8.54 -33.42
C VAL A 150 -11.91 8.35 -32.30
N PRO A 151 -12.33 9.44 -31.58
CA PRO A 151 -13.33 9.34 -30.52
C PRO A 151 -14.60 8.64 -31.01
N ALA A 152 -15.12 7.76 -30.16
CA ALA A 152 -16.33 6.98 -30.41
C ALA A 152 -17.21 6.91 -29.16
N GLN A 153 -18.35 6.24 -29.26
CA GLN A 153 -19.29 5.96 -28.18
C GLN A 153 -19.61 4.48 -28.11
N GLY A 154 -20.28 4.03 -27.04
CA GLY A 154 -20.74 2.65 -26.95
C GLY A 154 -19.66 1.64 -26.55
N CYS A 155 -18.54 2.07 -26.01
CA CYS A 155 -17.54 1.15 -25.46
C CYS A 155 -18.07 0.40 -24.25
N SER A 156 -17.68 -0.87 -24.14
CA SER A 156 -17.96 -1.68 -22.96
C SER A 156 -17.22 -1.13 -21.73
N VAL A 157 -17.84 -1.26 -20.55
CA VAL A 157 -17.22 -0.92 -19.27
C VAL A 157 -16.25 -2.03 -18.88
N PHE A 158 -15.02 -1.66 -18.54
CA PHE A 158 -14.04 -2.61 -18.01
C PHE A 158 -14.45 -2.99 -16.58
N PRO A 159 -14.36 -4.28 -16.19
CA PRO A 159 -14.68 -4.71 -14.83
C PRO A 159 -13.78 -4.03 -13.80
N GLU A 160 -14.38 -3.44 -12.77
CA GLU A 160 -13.63 -2.80 -11.69
C GLU A 160 -14.49 -2.68 -10.44
N VAL A 161 -13.83 -2.57 -9.28
CA VAL A 161 -14.46 -2.26 -7.99
C VAL A 161 -15.04 -0.85 -8.03
N GLU A 162 -16.24 -0.67 -7.51
CA GLU A 162 -16.87 0.64 -7.39
C GLU A 162 -16.34 1.38 -6.17
N VAL A 163 -16.08 2.67 -6.32
CA VAL A 163 -15.63 3.53 -5.21
C VAL A 163 -16.78 3.92 -4.29
N ASN A 164 -17.98 4.16 -4.86
CA ASN A 164 -19.21 4.55 -4.17
C ASN A 164 -19.05 5.80 -3.26
N VAL A 165 -18.19 6.73 -3.68
CA VAL A 165 -18.00 8.05 -3.07
C VAL A 165 -18.09 9.10 -4.17
N THR A 166 -18.91 10.13 -3.95
CA THR A 166 -19.05 11.29 -4.83
C THR A 166 -18.59 12.57 -4.11
N GLY A 167 -18.31 13.61 -4.88
CA GLY A 167 -17.82 14.89 -4.33
C GLY A 167 -16.35 15.12 -4.61
N THR A 168 -15.80 16.16 -3.98
CA THR A 168 -14.43 16.63 -4.21
C THR A 168 -13.60 16.44 -2.94
N PRO A 169 -12.51 15.66 -2.99
CA PRO A 169 -11.59 15.54 -1.87
C PRO A 169 -11.01 16.91 -1.45
N PHE A 170 -10.70 17.05 -0.15
CA PHE A 170 -10.08 18.25 0.40
C PHE A 170 -8.83 18.66 -0.38
N LYS A 171 -8.73 19.97 -0.64
CA LYS A 171 -7.51 20.65 -1.13
C LYS A 171 -7.20 21.83 -0.24
N GLY A 172 -5.90 22.06 0.02
CA GLY A 172 -5.47 23.22 0.77
C GLY A 172 -5.60 24.53 -0.02
N SER A 173 -5.61 25.64 0.69
CA SER A 173 -5.65 26.99 0.10
C SER A 173 -4.32 27.39 -0.56
N SER A 174 -3.20 26.77 -0.16
CA SER A 174 -1.87 26.93 -0.75
C SER A 174 -1.04 25.67 -0.54
N PRO A 175 0.08 25.49 -1.27
CA PRO A 175 0.96 24.31 -1.12
C PRO A 175 1.55 24.13 0.29
N THR A 176 1.63 25.21 1.08
CA THR A 176 2.21 25.22 2.43
C THR A 176 1.17 25.36 3.54
N ALA A 177 -0.10 25.42 3.19
CA ALA A 177 -1.19 25.56 4.17
C ALA A 177 -1.20 24.38 5.16
N ARG A 178 -1.81 24.60 6.32
CA ARG A 178 -2.15 23.53 7.25
C ARG A 178 -3.02 22.50 6.53
N VAL A 179 -2.65 21.25 6.66
CA VAL A 179 -3.42 20.15 6.07
C VAL A 179 -4.51 19.67 7.02
N ARG A 180 -5.55 19.08 6.45
CA ARG A 180 -6.59 18.35 7.20
C ARG A 180 -6.87 17.02 6.51
N GLY A 181 -6.96 15.98 7.30
CA GLY A 181 -7.30 14.64 6.85
C GLY A 181 -6.73 13.56 7.75
N PHE A 182 -7.28 12.37 7.57
CA PHE A 182 -6.92 11.20 8.36
C PHE A 182 -5.52 10.72 8.05
N LEU A 183 -4.91 10.12 9.05
CA LEU A 183 -3.61 9.45 9.03
C LEU A 183 -3.83 7.97 9.36
N ASP A 184 -3.44 7.09 8.43
CA ASP A 184 -3.13 5.70 8.75
C ASP A 184 -1.62 5.60 8.90
N ASP A 185 -1.16 5.39 10.12
CA ASP A 185 0.27 5.41 10.44
C ASP A 185 0.92 4.03 10.50
N HIS A 186 0.17 2.96 10.12
CA HIS A 186 0.69 1.60 10.02
C HIS A 186 -0.17 0.71 9.09
N ILE A 187 0.34 0.38 7.91
CA ILE A 187 -0.34 -0.47 6.91
C ILE A 187 0.68 -1.26 6.07
N HIS A 188 0.29 -2.42 5.52
CA HIS A 188 1.17 -3.29 4.74
C HIS A 188 0.72 -3.46 3.28
N LEU A 189 0.85 -2.43 2.43
CA LEU A 189 0.51 -2.53 1.00
C LEU A 189 1.40 -3.51 0.22
N GLY A 190 2.60 -3.76 0.72
CA GLY A 190 3.59 -4.67 0.12
C GLY A 190 3.43 -6.14 0.53
N ALA A 191 2.48 -6.48 1.42
CA ALA A 191 2.37 -7.80 2.04
C ALA A 191 2.07 -8.96 1.07
N PHE A 192 1.68 -8.69 -0.17
CA PHE A 192 1.59 -9.74 -1.19
C PHE A 192 2.97 -10.36 -1.55
N GLN A 193 4.09 -9.75 -1.09
CA GLN A 193 5.44 -10.32 -1.14
C GLN A 193 5.82 -11.08 0.14
N PHE A 194 5.07 -10.89 1.22
CA PHE A 194 5.35 -11.46 2.55
C PHE A 194 5.39 -12.98 2.53
N LEU A 195 6.22 -13.57 3.39
CA LEU A 195 6.50 -14.99 3.50
C LEU A 195 6.83 -15.66 2.15
N GLY A 196 7.67 -14.99 1.36
CA GLY A 196 8.13 -15.49 0.07
C GLY A 196 7.15 -15.28 -1.10
N GLY A 197 6.17 -14.40 -0.97
CA GLY A 197 5.34 -13.91 -2.07
C GLY A 197 4.25 -14.86 -2.58
N ARG A 198 3.83 -15.82 -1.74
CA ARG A 198 2.74 -16.75 -2.07
C ARG A 198 1.78 -16.99 -0.91
N PHE A 199 2.14 -16.56 0.28
CA PHE A 199 1.29 -16.68 1.46
C PHE A 199 0.01 -15.85 1.32
N HIS A 200 0.14 -14.63 0.80
CA HIS A 200 -0.94 -13.67 0.67
C HIS A 200 -1.70 -13.88 -0.65
N CYS A 201 -3.01 -14.09 -0.57
CA CYS A 201 -3.89 -14.23 -1.72
C CYS A 201 -4.39 -12.88 -2.22
N GLY A 202 -4.31 -12.66 -3.51
CA GLY A 202 -4.66 -11.38 -4.13
C GLY A 202 -3.49 -10.40 -4.19
N ARG A 203 -3.76 -9.20 -4.73
CA ARG A 203 -2.77 -8.14 -4.88
C ARG A 203 -3.44 -6.76 -4.83
N PRO A 204 -2.76 -5.72 -4.33
CA PRO A 204 -3.32 -4.37 -4.28
C PRO A 204 -3.60 -3.77 -5.66
N TRP A 205 -3.00 -4.32 -6.73
CA TRP A 205 -3.32 -4.00 -8.12
C TRP A 205 -2.85 -5.10 -9.09
N SER A 206 -3.33 -5.03 -10.32
CA SER A 206 -2.77 -5.75 -11.48
C SER A 206 -2.86 -4.87 -12.71
N PRO A 207 -1.87 -4.87 -13.62
CA PRO A 207 -1.99 -4.23 -14.94
C PRO A 207 -3.24 -4.66 -15.69
N TYR A 208 -3.75 -5.84 -15.41
CA TYR A 208 -4.89 -6.44 -16.09
C TYR A 208 -6.20 -6.37 -15.30
N GLY A 209 -6.26 -5.53 -14.29
CA GLY A 209 -7.45 -5.18 -13.53
C GLY A 209 -7.86 -6.17 -12.45
N VAL A 210 -9.03 -5.93 -11.87
CA VAL A 210 -9.56 -6.65 -10.71
C VAL A 210 -9.72 -8.15 -10.94
N THR A 211 -10.11 -8.57 -12.15
CA THR A 211 -10.30 -9.98 -12.50
C THR A 211 -9.02 -10.82 -12.44
N VAL A 212 -7.86 -10.17 -12.35
CA VAL A 212 -6.56 -10.80 -12.18
C VAL A 212 -5.99 -10.53 -10.79
N ALA A 213 -6.18 -9.31 -10.26
CA ALA A 213 -5.69 -8.92 -8.95
C ALA A 213 -6.40 -9.67 -7.82
N LEU A 214 -7.72 -9.77 -7.87
CA LEU A 214 -8.58 -10.31 -6.81
C LEU A 214 -9.38 -11.54 -7.31
N LYS A 215 -8.71 -12.44 -8.02
CA LYS A 215 -9.28 -13.72 -8.45
C LYS A 215 -9.33 -14.72 -7.31
N ASP A 216 -9.89 -15.89 -7.58
CA ASP A 216 -9.98 -17.00 -6.63
C ASP A 216 -8.62 -17.39 -6.04
N CYS A 217 -8.62 -17.70 -4.74
CA CYS A 217 -7.44 -18.14 -3.98
C CYS A 217 -7.17 -19.63 -4.19
N VAL A 218 -6.54 -19.98 -5.31
CA VAL A 218 -6.25 -21.40 -5.66
C VAL A 218 -5.43 -22.13 -4.62
N ASP A 219 -4.53 -21.46 -3.92
CA ASP A 219 -3.70 -22.05 -2.88
C ASP A 219 -4.50 -22.39 -1.59
N HIS A 220 -5.72 -21.85 -1.46
CA HIS A 220 -6.66 -22.13 -0.35
C HIS A 220 -7.67 -23.25 -0.67
N PHE A 221 -7.68 -23.82 -1.87
CA PHE A 221 -8.55 -24.93 -2.20
C PHE A 221 -8.17 -26.25 -1.47
N PRO A 222 -9.16 -27.13 -1.17
CA PRO A 222 -10.61 -26.90 -1.33
C PRO A 222 -11.19 -26.12 -0.14
N ASN A 223 -12.16 -25.24 -0.41
CA ASN A 223 -13.01 -24.57 0.60
C ASN A 223 -12.24 -23.95 1.79
N GLY A 224 -11.11 -23.29 1.56
CA GLY A 224 -10.29 -22.67 2.59
C GLY A 224 -9.38 -23.64 3.38
N ALA A 225 -9.49 -24.95 3.18
CA ALA A 225 -8.67 -25.92 3.91
C ALA A 225 -7.16 -25.78 3.63
N GLY A 226 -6.77 -25.26 2.46
CA GLY A 226 -5.38 -24.99 2.11
C GLY A 226 -4.77 -23.78 2.84
N ALA A 227 -5.59 -22.90 3.45
CA ALA A 227 -5.13 -21.74 4.21
C ALA A 227 -4.72 -22.08 5.64
N VAL A 228 -3.88 -23.11 5.81
CA VAL A 228 -3.53 -23.72 7.11
C VAL A 228 -3.05 -22.69 8.15
N VAL A 229 -2.21 -21.74 7.74
CA VAL A 229 -1.65 -20.71 8.65
C VAL A 229 -2.72 -19.70 9.06
N GLU A 230 -3.54 -19.22 8.12
CA GLU A 230 -4.67 -18.33 8.42
C GLU A 230 -5.67 -19.01 9.36
N ASN A 231 -6.08 -20.23 9.05
CA ASN A 231 -6.97 -21.00 9.90
C ASN A 231 -6.41 -21.12 11.32
N PHE A 232 -5.11 -21.39 11.46
CA PHE A 232 -4.47 -21.53 12.76
C PHE A 232 -4.43 -20.22 13.53
N ILE A 233 -4.02 -19.11 12.91
CA ILE A 233 -3.94 -17.80 13.56
C ILE A 233 -5.33 -17.34 14.00
N SER A 234 -6.36 -17.54 13.15
CA SER A 234 -7.71 -17.07 13.39
C SER A 234 -8.47 -17.91 14.43
N THR A 235 -8.23 -19.25 14.47
CA THR A 235 -9.07 -20.16 15.25
C THR A 235 -8.30 -21.05 16.24
N GLY A 236 -6.97 -20.99 16.25
CA GLY A 236 -6.12 -21.94 16.97
C GLY A 236 -6.08 -23.36 16.36
N SER A 237 -6.76 -23.59 15.24
CA SER A 237 -6.81 -24.88 14.53
C SER A 237 -6.31 -24.73 13.10
N PRO A 238 -5.45 -25.65 12.60
CA PRO A 238 -5.04 -25.63 11.20
C PRO A 238 -6.16 -26.00 10.23
N VAL A 239 -7.25 -26.54 10.77
CA VAL A 239 -8.43 -26.97 10.01
C VAL A 239 -9.48 -25.87 10.09
N GLY A 240 -9.80 -25.31 8.94
CA GLY A 240 -10.83 -24.29 8.80
C GLY A 240 -11.47 -24.35 7.43
N THR A 241 -12.57 -23.62 7.25
CA THR A 241 -13.27 -23.55 5.96
C THR A 241 -13.73 -22.13 5.69
N HIS A 242 -13.46 -21.64 4.47
CA HIS A 242 -14.05 -20.44 3.92
C HIS A 242 -14.15 -20.55 2.40
N SER A 243 -14.99 -19.76 1.76
CA SER A 243 -15.03 -19.72 0.29
C SER A 243 -13.78 -18.99 -0.21
N PRO A 244 -12.93 -19.64 -1.04
CA PRO A 244 -11.77 -19.00 -1.66
C PRO A 244 -12.14 -18.18 -2.91
N GLU A 245 -13.42 -18.03 -3.25
CA GLU A 245 -13.89 -17.31 -4.44
C GLU A 245 -13.65 -15.79 -4.27
N GLY A 246 -12.94 -15.22 -5.25
CA GLY A 246 -12.70 -13.79 -5.35
C GLY A 246 -13.71 -13.07 -6.25
N TRP A 247 -13.21 -12.19 -7.13
CA TRP A 247 -14.04 -11.45 -8.06
C TRP A 247 -14.87 -12.38 -8.97
N PRO A 248 -16.19 -12.12 -9.15
CA PRO A 248 -16.96 -10.97 -8.65
C PRO A 248 -17.75 -11.25 -7.37
N SER A 249 -17.74 -12.47 -6.84
CA SER A 249 -18.66 -12.88 -5.77
C SER A 249 -18.19 -12.44 -4.38
N PHE A 250 -16.89 -12.55 -4.09
CA PHE A 250 -16.32 -12.26 -2.78
C PHE A 250 -17.08 -12.93 -1.62
N ALA A 251 -17.43 -14.21 -1.80
CA ALA A 251 -18.31 -14.90 -0.87
C ALA A 251 -17.68 -15.17 0.51
N GLY A 252 -16.36 -15.38 0.57
CA GLY A 252 -15.66 -15.72 1.80
C GLY A 252 -14.53 -14.78 2.20
N TRP A 253 -14.15 -13.84 1.33
CA TRP A 253 -13.11 -12.86 1.57
C TRP A 253 -13.30 -11.63 0.66
N PRO A 254 -12.71 -10.43 0.95
CA PRO A 254 -12.11 -10.14 2.24
C PRO A 254 -13.12 -10.14 3.38
N ARG A 255 -12.63 -10.35 4.62
CA ARG A 255 -13.36 -10.23 5.88
C ARG A 255 -12.46 -9.61 6.92
N ASP A 256 -13.02 -9.09 7.99
CA ASP A 256 -12.29 -8.53 9.12
C ASP A 256 -11.26 -9.52 9.73
N GLU A 257 -11.51 -10.82 9.65
CA GLU A 257 -10.62 -11.89 10.11
C GLU A 257 -9.77 -12.55 9.02
N SER A 258 -9.85 -12.08 7.76
CA SER A 258 -9.14 -12.67 6.60
C SER A 258 -7.69 -12.20 6.51
N GLN A 259 -6.79 -12.76 7.30
CA GLN A 259 -5.43 -12.26 7.50
C GLN A 259 -4.46 -12.56 6.35
N SER A 260 -4.74 -13.53 5.49
CA SER A 260 -3.92 -13.88 4.33
C SER A 260 -4.54 -13.51 2.97
N HIS A 261 -5.54 -12.65 2.99
CA HIS A 261 -6.23 -12.16 1.79
C HIS A 261 -6.03 -10.66 1.60
N GLU A 262 -5.98 -10.23 0.34
CA GLU A 262 -5.79 -8.82 -0.02
C GLU A 262 -6.92 -7.93 0.47
N GLY A 263 -6.61 -7.02 1.40
CA GLY A 263 -7.52 -6.04 1.94
C GLY A 263 -7.32 -4.61 1.40
N THR A 264 -6.29 -4.37 0.56
CA THR A 264 -5.85 -3.01 0.21
C THR A 264 -5.88 -2.72 -1.29
N TYR A 265 -6.80 -3.33 -2.03
CA TYR A 265 -6.92 -3.08 -3.46
C TYR A 265 -7.03 -1.57 -3.76
N TRP A 266 -6.35 -1.08 -4.79
CA TRP A 266 -6.17 0.35 -5.08
C TRP A 266 -7.48 1.16 -5.15
N LYS A 267 -8.59 0.54 -5.55
CA LYS A 267 -9.92 1.18 -5.55
C LYS A 267 -10.49 1.35 -4.14
N TRP A 268 -10.17 0.46 -3.23
CA TRP A 268 -10.53 0.62 -1.82
C TRP A 268 -9.70 1.74 -1.17
N ILE A 269 -8.42 1.87 -1.55
CA ILE A 269 -7.59 3.03 -1.16
C ILE A 269 -8.14 4.33 -1.78
N GLU A 270 -8.58 4.31 -3.06
CA GLU A 270 -9.22 5.47 -3.69
C GLU A 270 -10.46 5.91 -2.91
N ARG A 271 -11.28 4.95 -2.42
CA ARG A 271 -12.44 5.25 -1.58
C ARG A 271 -12.04 5.94 -0.27
N ALA A 272 -11.06 5.42 0.44
CA ALA A 272 -10.57 6.01 1.68
C ALA A 272 -9.98 7.42 1.45
N TRP A 273 -9.20 7.60 0.38
CA TRP A 273 -8.69 8.90 -0.01
C TRP A 273 -9.81 9.92 -0.32
N ARG A 274 -10.81 9.53 -1.11
CA ARG A 274 -11.95 10.40 -1.42
C ARG A 274 -12.75 10.77 -0.18
N SER A 275 -12.72 9.94 0.85
CA SER A 275 -13.46 10.11 2.09
C SER A 275 -12.67 10.82 3.20
N GLY A 276 -11.39 11.19 2.99
CA GLY A 276 -10.66 12.00 3.94
C GLY A 276 -9.28 11.50 4.35
N LEU A 277 -8.83 10.31 3.93
CA LEU A 277 -7.45 9.87 4.13
C LEU A 277 -6.49 10.77 3.36
N ARG A 278 -5.41 11.26 4.01
CA ARG A 278 -4.46 12.19 3.41
C ARG A 278 -3.01 11.79 3.58
N LEU A 279 -2.71 11.04 4.61
CA LEU A 279 -1.37 10.51 4.83
C LEU A 279 -1.47 9.04 5.23
N MET A 280 -0.55 8.24 4.73
CA MET A 280 -0.45 6.80 4.98
C MET A 280 1.02 6.46 5.14
N VAL A 281 1.36 5.65 6.15
CA VAL A 281 2.68 5.03 6.30
C VAL A 281 2.55 3.56 5.95
N THR A 282 3.19 3.14 4.86
CA THR A 282 3.19 1.72 4.47
C THR A 282 4.51 1.07 4.86
N ASP A 283 4.41 0.12 5.78
CA ASP A 283 5.55 -0.60 6.30
C ASP A 283 5.89 -1.81 5.42
N LEU A 284 7.13 -1.85 4.95
CA LEU A 284 7.68 -2.95 4.18
C LEU A 284 7.93 -4.12 5.14
N VAL A 285 7.30 -5.26 4.90
CA VAL A 285 7.24 -6.35 5.87
C VAL A 285 7.77 -7.67 5.32
N GLU A 286 8.61 -8.35 6.08
CA GLU A 286 9.03 -9.73 5.85
C GLU A 286 9.51 -10.33 7.18
N ASN A 287 9.47 -11.65 7.27
CA ASN A 287 10.04 -12.39 8.38
C ASN A 287 10.78 -13.61 7.83
N ARG A 288 12.12 -13.56 7.88
CA ARG A 288 12.97 -14.62 7.33
C ARG A 288 12.66 -15.99 7.91
N ALA A 289 12.55 -16.11 9.21
CA ALA A 289 12.35 -17.40 9.86
C ALA A 289 11.00 -18.00 9.52
N LEU A 290 9.93 -17.23 9.58
CA LEU A 290 8.59 -17.72 9.20
C LEU A 290 8.50 -18.01 7.70
N CYS A 291 9.14 -17.21 6.86
CA CYS A 291 9.25 -17.47 5.42
C CYS A 291 9.99 -18.78 5.13
N GLU A 292 11.13 -19.03 5.80
CA GLU A 292 11.89 -20.28 5.64
C GLU A 292 11.10 -21.51 6.06
N LEU A 293 10.27 -21.38 7.08
CA LEU A 293 9.36 -22.43 7.56
C LEU A 293 8.12 -22.61 6.66
N TYR A 294 7.67 -21.57 5.95
CA TYR A 294 6.53 -21.66 5.04
C TYR A 294 6.89 -22.46 3.78
N PRO A 295 6.15 -23.54 3.45
CA PRO A 295 6.57 -24.48 2.39
C PRO A 295 6.40 -23.90 0.97
N PHE A 296 5.45 -22.95 0.77
CA PHE A 296 5.11 -22.43 -0.55
C PHE A 296 5.67 -21.02 -0.73
N LYS A 297 6.72 -20.86 -1.53
CA LYS A 297 7.35 -19.56 -1.77
C LYS A 297 7.84 -19.41 -3.21
N LYS A 298 7.89 -18.18 -3.70
CA LYS A 298 8.42 -17.78 -5.01
C LYS A 298 9.72 -16.99 -4.89
N ASN A 299 9.84 -16.22 -3.80
CA ASN A 299 10.94 -15.33 -3.52
C ASN A 299 11.86 -15.94 -2.46
N ASN A 300 13.09 -15.45 -2.35
CA ASN A 300 13.93 -15.77 -1.19
C ASN A 300 13.39 -15.09 0.08
N CYS A 301 13.83 -15.54 1.23
CA CYS A 301 13.37 -15.09 2.54
C CYS A 301 14.27 -14.01 3.16
N ASN A 302 15.19 -13.41 2.42
CA ASN A 302 15.98 -12.30 2.95
C ASN A 302 15.09 -11.07 3.13
N GLU A 303 14.99 -10.55 4.36
CA GLU A 303 14.06 -9.49 4.74
C GLU A 303 14.37 -8.17 4.02
N MET A 304 15.65 -7.79 3.93
CA MET A 304 16.03 -6.56 3.23
C MET A 304 15.81 -6.64 1.73
N ALA A 305 16.06 -7.81 1.11
CA ALA A 305 15.77 -8.01 -0.31
C ALA A 305 14.26 -7.93 -0.61
N SER A 306 13.42 -8.50 0.25
CA SER A 306 11.95 -8.39 0.17
C SER A 306 11.50 -6.93 0.34
N ALA A 307 12.03 -6.21 1.34
CA ALA A 307 11.72 -4.79 1.56
C ALA A 307 12.05 -3.93 0.34
N TYR A 308 13.23 -4.09 -0.26
CA TYR A 308 13.59 -3.37 -1.49
C TYR A 308 12.70 -3.74 -2.68
N GLN A 309 12.22 -4.99 -2.77
CA GLN A 309 11.25 -5.37 -3.79
C GLN A 309 9.90 -4.68 -3.55
N GLN A 310 9.41 -4.67 -2.33
CA GLN A 310 8.15 -3.99 -1.97
C GLN A 310 8.23 -2.47 -2.22
N ALA A 311 9.37 -1.82 -1.93
CA ALA A 311 9.57 -0.41 -2.26
C ALA A 311 9.44 -0.14 -3.77
N ARG A 312 10.00 -1.01 -4.62
CA ARG A 312 9.81 -0.93 -6.09
C ARG A 312 8.35 -1.18 -6.50
N ASP A 313 7.67 -2.10 -5.82
CA ASP A 313 6.27 -2.38 -6.08
C ASP A 313 5.37 -1.18 -5.73
N MET A 314 5.69 -0.41 -4.70
CA MET A 314 4.98 0.84 -4.38
C MET A 314 5.17 1.92 -5.46
N LEU A 315 6.35 2.03 -6.05
CA LEU A 315 6.58 2.89 -7.22
C LEU A 315 5.75 2.40 -8.43
N ALA A 316 5.70 1.09 -8.65
CA ALA A 316 4.91 0.51 -9.74
C ALA A 316 3.39 0.72 -9.53
N LEU A 317 2.90 0.67 -8.29
CA LEU A 317 1.52 1.01 -7.93
C LEU A 317 1.22 2.50 -8.23
N GLN A 318 2.14 3.40 -7.85
CA GLN A 318 2.00 4.83 -8.18
C GLN A 318 1.89 5.05 -9.70
N ASP A 319 2.78 4.43 -10.48
CA ASP A 319 2.76 4.54 -11.94
C ASP A 319 1.50 3.93 -12.56
N TYR A 320 1.00 2.82 -12.01
CA TYR A 320 -0.26 2.21 -12.43
C TYR A 320 -1.44 3.16 -12.17
N ILE A 321 -1.52 3.76 -10.98
CA ILE A 321 -2.57 4.73 -10.65
C ILE A 321 -2.44 5.97 -11.56
N ASP A 322 -1.23 6.44 -11.82
CA ASP A 322 -0.98 7.53 -12.77
C ASP A 322 -1.53 7.20 -14.17
N ALA A 323 -1.29 5.99 -14.64
CA ALA A 323 -1.82 5.53 -15.92
C ALA A 323 -3.35 5.52 -15.95
N GLN A 324 -4.02 5.10 -14.86
CA GLN A 324 -5.48 5.13 -14.75
C GLN A 324 -6.05 6.56 -14.75
N PHE A 325 -5.28 7.55 -14.30
CA PHE A 325 -5.67 8.95 -14.22
C PHE A 325 -5.18 9.80 -15.40
N GLY A 326 -4.62 9.19 -16.45
CA GLY A 326 -4.26 9.85 -17.69
C GLY A 326 -2.86 10.45 -17.74
N GLY A 327 -1.90 9.89 -17.00
CA GLY A 327 -0.48 10.19 -17.19
C GLY A 327 0.34 10.46 -15.92
N PRO A 328 1.65 10.63 -16.07
CA PRO A 328 2.56 10.85 -14.96
C PRO A 328 2.13 12.00 -14.05
N GLY A 329 2.13 11.76 -12.75
CA GLY A 329 1.73 12.75 -11.75
C GLY A 329 0.23 13.05 -11.68
N LYS A 330 -0.63 12.39 -12.47
CA LYS A 330 -2.09 12.63 -12.49
C LYS A 330 -2.84 11.89 -11.39
N GLY A 331 -2.37 10.72 -10.99
CA GLY A 331 -2.98 9.89 -9.95
C GLY A 331 -2.98 10.54 -8.58
N PHE A 332 -3.75 9.96 -7.69
CA PHE A 332 -3.91 10.47 -6.32
C PHE A 332 -2.83 9.96 -5.35
N PHE A 333 -2.26 8.81 -5.57
CA PHE A 333 -1.28 8.12 -4.71
C PHE A 333 0.12 8.66 -4.98
N ARG A 334 0.83 9.20 -3.97
CA ARG A 334 2.15 9.82 -4.11
C ARG A 334 3.10 9.36 -3.02
N LEU A 335 4.14 8.64 -3.39
CA LEU A 335 5.28 8.40 -2.50
C LEU A 335 5.98 9.72 -2.21
N VAL A 336 6.33 9.97 -0.95
CA VAL A 336 6.96 11.20 -0.46
C VAL A 336 8.13 10.87 0.45
N THR A 337 9.14 11.74 0.42
CA THR A 337 10.40 11.53 1.15
C THR A 337 10.75 12.67 2.10
N SER A 338 9.87 13.68 2.23
CA SER A 338 10.02 14.77 3.18
C SER A 338 8.65 15.31 3.63
N SER A 339 8.62 15.90 4.82
CA SER A 339 7.41 16.53 5.37
C SER A 339 6.88 17.66 4.49
N ALA A 340 7.77 18.44 3.90
CA ALA A 340 7.42 19.54 2.98
C ALA A 340 6.81 19.01 1.67
N GLU A 341 7.33 17.93 1.12
CA GLU A 341 6.76 17.27 -0.05
C GLU A 341 5.37 16.70 0.25
N ALA A 342 5.23 15.97 1.35
CA ALA A 342 3.95 15.41 1.79
C ALA A 342 2.89 16.51 1.95
N ARG A 343 3.24 17.65 2.58
CA ARG A 343 2.34 18.80 2.71
C ARG A 343 1.89 19.33 1.36
N ARG A 344 2.80 19.49 0.39
CA ARG A 344 2.46 19.93 -0.97
C ARG A 344 1.51 18.94 -1.65
N VAL A 345 1.80 17.64 -1.56
CA VAL A 345 0.98 16.57 -2.13
C VAL A 345 -0.46 16.63 -1.60
N ILE A 346 -0.62 16.71 -0.26
CA ILE A 346 -1.93 16.77 0.38
C ILE A 346 -2.68 18.04 -0.02
N ASN A 347 -2.01 19.19 -0.03
CA ASN A 347 -2.63 20.46 -0.41
C ASN A 347 -3.04 20.52 -1.89
N HIS A 348 -2.45 19.68 -2.75
CA HIS A 348 -2.93 19.46 -4.12
C HIS A 348 -4.10 18.46 -4.19
N GLY A 349 -4.63 18.01 -3.06
CA GLY A 349 -5.77 17.08 -2.98
C GLY A 349 -5.42 15.62 -3.20
N LYS A 350 -4.16 15.23 -2.99
CA LYS A 350 -3.67 13.86 -3.17
C LYS A 350 -3.38 13.18 -1.84
N LEU A 351 -3.11 11.88 -1.89
CA LEU A 351 -2.67 11.06 -0.78
C LEU A 351 -1.14 11.04 -0.75
N ALA A 352 -0.54 11.49 0.36
CA ALA A 352 0.88 11.33 0.62
C ALA A 352 1.12 9.95 1.26
N VAL A 353 2.10 9.21 0.74
CA VAL A 353 2.45 7.87 1.20
C VAL A 353 3.93 7.86 1.59
N VAL A 354 4.19 7.54 2.84
CA VAL A 354 5.53 7.39 3.42
C VAL A 354 5.89 5.91 3.43
N LEU A 355 7.11 5.56 3.08
CA LEU A 355 7.61 4.21 3.27
C LEU A 355 8.18 4.06 4.68
N GLY A 356 7.68 3.08 5.41
CA GLY A 356 8.25 2.54 6.63
C GLY A 356 8.84 1.15 6.40
N ILE A 357 9.47 0.57 7.43
CA ILE A 357 9.96 -0.81 7.39
C ILE A 357 9.77 -1.48 8.74
N GLU A 358 9.17 -2.67 8.71
CA GLU A 358 8.91 -3.52 9.86
C GLU A 358 9.35 -4.96 9.58
N VAL A 359 10.61 -5.26 9.91
CA VAL A 359 11.20 -6.58 9.73
C VAL A 359 12.02 -6.99 10.96
N SER A 360 12.19 -8.29 11.20
CA SER A 360 12.82 -8.78 12.42
C SER A 360 14.34 -8.71 12.40
N GLU A 361 14.97 -8.82 11.24
CA GLU A 361 16.42 -8.70 11.04
C GLU A 361 16.75 -7.46 10.21
N VAL A 362 16.19 -6.29 10.59
CA VAL A 362 16.39 -5.02 9.89
C VAL A 362 17.88 -4.70 9.73
N LEU A 363 18.29 -4.16 8.57
CA LEU A 363 19.67 -3.87 8.20
C LEU A 363 20.57 -5.14 8.17
N ASP A 364 19.95 -6.33 7.99
CA ASP A 364 20.60 -7.65 8.16
C ASP A 364 21.24 -7.83 9.56
N CYS A 365 20.74 -7.12 10.58
CA CYS A 365 21.23 -7.12 11.95
C CYS A 365 20.56 -8.19 12.83
N GLY A 366 20.49 -9.42 12.33
CA GLY A 366 20.14 -10.58 13.14
C GLY A 366 21.20 -10.92 14.17
N GLN A 367 20.90 -11.90 15.01
CA GLN A 367 21.85 -12.50 15.95
C GLN A 367 21.70 -14.03 15.96
N PHE A 368 22.73 -14.74 16.43
CA PHE A 368 22.62 -16.19 16.70
C PHE A 368 23.39 -16.52 17.98
N ASN A 369 22.72 -17.18 18.94
CA ASN A 369 23.25 -17.45 20.27
C ASN A 369 23.88 -16.24 20.97
N GLY A 370 23.31 -15.04 20.77
CA GLY A 370 23.80 -13.79 21.33
C GLY A 370 24.92 -13.11 20.53
N THR A 371 25.43 -13.74 19.48
CA THR A 371 26.43 -13.13 18.60
C THR A 371 25.75 -12.31 17.52
N PRO A 372 26.01 -10.99 17.40
CA PRO A 372 25.52 -10.16 16.32
C PRO A 372 25.98 -10.63 14.95
N LYS A 373 25.14 -10.49 13.93
CA LYS A 373 25.49 -10.74 12.52
C LYS A 373 25.91 -9.47 11.76
N CYS A 374 25.91 -8.33 12.44
CA CYS A 374 26.28 -7.02 11.86
C CYS A 374 27.24 -6.26 12.77
N ASP A 375 27.83 -5.23 12.20
CA ASP A 375 28.63 -4.20 12.89
C ASP A 375 28.13 -2.78 12.52
N THR A 376 28.70 -1.74 13.12
CA THR A 376 28.33 -0.35 12.88
C THR A 376 28.50 0.06 11.41
N ALA A 377 29.59 -0.39 10.75
CA ALA A 377 29.86 -0.04 9.36
C ALA A 377 28.83 -0.68 8.39
N GLN A 378 28.36 -1.88 8.70
CA GLN A 378 27.25 -2.49 7.95
C GLN A 378 25.92 -1.75 8.18
N ILE A 379 25.63 -1.42 9.43
CA ILE A 379 24.43 -0.64 9.79
C ILE A 379 24.39 0.66 8.97
N ASP A 380 25.47 1.42 8.96
CA ASP A 380 25.51 2.70 8.26
C ASP A 380 25.29 2.53 6.74
N ARG A 381 25.93 1.53 6.13
CA ARG A 381 25.75 1.24 4.71
C ARG A 381 24.30 0.80 4.36
N GLU A 382 23.71 -0.07 5.15
CA GLU A 382 22.36 -0.57 4.87
C GLU A 382 21.31 0.50 5.18
N LEU A 383 21.51 1.32 6.22
CA LEU A 383 20.62 2.45 6.52
C LEU A 383 20.69 3.52 5.40
N ASP A 384 21.88 3.80 4.85
CA ASP A 384 22.02 4.71 3.69
C ASP A 384 21.26 4.19 2.47
N LYS A 385 21.36 2.89 2.17
CA LYS A 385 20.61 2.27 1.06
C LYS A 385 19.10 2.32 1.30
N LEU A 386 18.66 2.04 2.52
CA LEU A 386 17.25 2.06 2.90
C LEU A 386 16.69 3.49 2.77
N TYR A 387 17.43 4.49 3.27
CA TYR A 387 17.07 5.89 3.13
C TYR A 387 17.01 6.33 1.66
N ALA A 388 17.97 5.90 0.83
CA ALA A 388 17.98 6.16 -0.60
C ALA A 388 16.83 5.47 -1.35
N ALA A 389 16.34 4.32 -0.85
CA ALA A 389 15.13 3.65 -1.36
C ALA A 389 13.83 4.39 -1.00
N GLY A 390 13.89 5.44 -0.19
CA GLY A 390 12.75 6.29 0.17
C GLY A 390 12.14 6.00 1.53
N VAL A 391 12.67 5.05 2.31
CA VAL A 391 12.17 4.75 3.65
C VAL A 391 12.46 5.90 4.62
N ARG A 392 11.47 6.26 5.43
CA ARG A 392 11.57 7.37 6.39
C ARG A 392 11.11 7.02 7.80
N SER A 393 10.51 5.84 8.01
CA SER A 393 10.16 5.30 9.31
C SER A 393 10.74 3.90 9.46
N MET A 394 11.21 3.51 10.66
CA MET A 394 11.81 2.19 10.86
C MET A 394 11.59 1.66 12.27
N PHE A 395 11.18 0.39 12.33
CA PHE A 395 11.19 -0.43 13.53
C PHE A 395 12.60 -1.01 13.75
N PRO A 396 13.30 -0.71 14.85
CA PRO A 396 14.61 -1.32 15.14
C PRO A 396 14.51 -2.81 15.49
N VAL A 397 13.37 -3.23 16.01
CA VAL A 397 13.05 -4.60 16.40
C VAL A 397 11.59 -4.88 16.03
N HIS A 398 11.30 -6.08 15.52
CA HIS A 398 9.93 -6.51 15.27
C HIS A 398 9.60 -7.76 16.11
N LYS A 399 9.49 -8.94 15.51
CA LYS A 399 8.99 -10.16 16.20
C LYS A 399 10.07 -10.94 16.95
N PHE A 400 11.35 -10.71 16.68
CA PHE A 400 12.46 -11.47 17.30
C PHE A 400 13.45 -10.55 17.99
N ASP A 401 14.07 -11.07 19.05
CA ASP A 401 15.29 -10.47 19.56
C ASP A 401 16.34 -10.43 18.44
N ASN A 402 16.91 -9.28 18.16
CA ASN A 402 17.94 -9.12 17.15
C ASN A 402 19.21 -8.49 17.72
N ALA A 403 20.19 -8.15 16.86
CA ALA A 403 21.43 -7.52 17.32
C ALA A 403 21.23 -6.13 17.92
N LEU A 404 20.10 -5.47 17.65
CA LEU A 404 19.80 -4.10 18.09
C LEU A 404 19.08 -4.05 19.44
N GLY A 405 18.23 -5.02 19.74
CA GLY A 405 17.44 -5.01 20.98
C GLY A 405 16.59 -6.23 21.19
N GLY A 406 15.84 -6.20 22.30
CA GLY A 406 14.84 -7.19 22.66
C GLY A 406 13.44 -6.83 22.15
N THR A 407 12.69 -7.86 21.75
CA THR A 407 11.30 -7.72 21.28
C THR A 407 10.31 -7.79 22.45
N ARG A 408 9.15 -7.13 22.30
CA ARG A 408 7.96 -7.37 23.11
C ARG A 408 7.34 -8.71 22.70
N PHE A 409 6.89 -9.49 23.65
CA PHE A 409 6.35 -10.83 23.38
C PHE A 409 4.99 -10.78 22.69
N ASP A 410 4.72 -11.74 21.83
CA ASP A 410 3.38 -12.07 21.37
C ASP A 410 2.76 -13.13 22.30
N SER A 411 1.42 -13.19 22.37
CA SER A 411 0.65 -14.12 23.20
C SER A 411 -0.22 -15.04 22.35
N GLY A 412 -0.82 -16.07 22.96
CA GLY A 412 -1.72 -17.01 22.29
C GLY A 412 -1.04 -17.82 21.19
N ALA A 413 -1.81 -18.25 20.18
CA ALA A 413 -1.32 -19.03 19.05
C ALA A 413 -0.22 -18.31 18.27
N THR A 414 -0.39 -17.01 18.03
CA THR A 414 0.64 -16.16 17.41
C THR A 414 1.93 -16.17 18.22
N GLY A 415 1.83 -16.06 19.55
CA GLY A 415 3.01 -16.10 20.43
C GLY A 415 3.79 -17.42 20.35
N VAL A 416 3.11 -18.55 20.23
CA VAL A 416 3.76 -19.85 20.04
C VAL A 416 4.50 -19.91 18.69
N LEU A 417 3.85 -19.47 17.60
CA LEU A 417 4.45 -19.44 16.28
C LEU A 417 5.68 -18.53 16.24
N VAL A 418 5.55 -17.31 16.75
CA VAL A 418 6.61 -16.30 16.74
C VAL A 418 7.78 -16.69 17.65
N ASN A 419 7.53 -17.27 18.83
CA ASN A 419 8.60 -17.74 19.72
C ASN A 419 9.36 -18.95 19.13
N THR A 420 8.67 -19.81 18.39
CA THR A 420 9.31 -20.89 17.60
C THR A 420 10.19 -20.29 16.49
N GLY A 421 9.70 -19.28 15.78
CA GLY A 421 10.49 -18.51 14.82
C GLY A 421 11.68 -17.81 15.46
N ASN A 422 11.51 -17.22 16.65
CA ASN A 422 12.62 -16.63 17.41
C ASN A 422 13.71 -17.67 17.74
N LYS A 423 13.32 -18.88 18.18
CA LYS A 423 14.26 -19.98 18.40
C LYS A 423 15.04 -20.34 17.13
N TYR A 424 14.32 -20.42 16.00
CA TYR A 424 14.95 -20.72 14.70
C TYR A 424 15.92 -19.61 14.28
N ALA A 425 15.53 -18.35 14.38
CA ALA A 425 16.31 -17.21 13.97
C ALA A 425 17.54 -16.94 14.87
N THR A 426 17.37 -17.08 16.19
CA THR A 426 18.33 -16.63 17.22
C THR A 426 19.07 -17.75 17.93
N GLY A 427 18.64 -19.00 17.75
CA GLY A 427 19.16 -20.16 18.49
C GLY A 427 18.52 -20.34 19.88
N ARG A 428 17.64 -19.44 20.33
CA ARG A 428 17.02 -19.48 21.68
C ARG A 428 15.54 -19.13 21.61
N PHE A 429 14.73 -19.76 22.47
CA PHE A 429 13.41 -19.24 22.79
C PHE A 429 13.52 -17.91 23.52
N TRP A 430 12.46 -17.14 23.54
CA TRP A 430 12.40 -15.95 24.41
C TRP A 430 12.74 -16.33 25.84
N THR A 431 13.40 -15.43 26.53
CA THR A 431 13.56 -15.46 27.99
C THR A 431 12.69 -14.37 28.57
N ALA A 432 11.98 -14.68 29.66
CA ALA A 432 11.17 -13.71 30.39
C ALA A 432 11.51 -13.74 31.85
N ASP A 433 11.71 -12.55 32.43
CA ASP A 433 11.85 -12.36 33.87
C ASP A 433 10.47 -11.97 34.45
N HIS A 434 10.24 -12.24 35.74
CA HIS A 434 9.17 -11.59 36.47
C HIS A 434 9.45 -10.08 36.62
N CYS A 435 8.42 -9.25 36.52
CA CYS A 435 8.55 -7.82 36.42
C CYS A 435 7.48 -7.13 37.30
N ASP A 436 7.91 -6.49 38.37
CA ASP A 436 7.00 -5.75 39.28
C ASP A 436 6.65 -4.34 38.80
N ASP A 437 7.16 -3.94 37.64
CA ASP A 437 6.90 -2.62 37.07
C ASP A 437 5.45 -2.53 36.52
N PRO A 438 4.74 -1.42 36.73
CA PRO A 438 3.40 -1.22 36.14
C PRO A 438 3.41 -1.24 34.61
N ASP A 439 4.53 -0.89 33.99
CA ASP A 439 4.77 -1.05 32.56
C ASP A 439 5.56 -2.36 32.32
N HIS A 440 5.05 -3.30 31.57
CA HIS A 440 5.65 -4.61 31.33
C HIS A 440 5.38 -5.10 29.90
N ASP A 441 6.08 -6.14 29.48
CA ASP A 441 5.83 -6.81 28.21
C ASP A 441 4.61 -7.73 28.31
N ASN A 442 4.13 -8.23 27.16
CA ASN A 442 3.04 -9.19 27.15
C ASN A 442 3.48 -10.52 27.76
N THR A 443 2.53 -11.36 28.16
CA THR A 443 2.80 -12.69 28.66
C THR A 443 3.13 -13.63 27.49
N PRO A 444 4.34 -14.21 27.42
CA PRO A 444 4.65 -15.19 26.40
C PRO A 444 3.88 -16.49 26.65
N THR A 445 3.31 -17.09 25.61
CA THR A 445 2.59 -18.36 25.74
C THR A 445 3.57 -19.51 25.90
N PRO A 446 3.44 -20.37 26.96
CA PRO A 446 4.26 -21.57 27.11
C PRO A 446 4.03 -22.56 25.95
N ILE A 447 5.10 -23.13 25.39
CA ILE A 447 4.99 -24.09 24.27
C ILE A 447 4.48 -25.50 24.75
N GLY A 448 4.20 -25.67 26.04
CA GLY A 448 3.60 -26.87 26.61
C GLY A 448 2.08 -26.88 26.72
N ASP A 449 1.41 -25.84 26.29
CA ASP A 449 -0.05 -25.69 26.33
C ASP A 449 -0.72 -26.55 25.21
N PRO A 450 -2.00 -26.95 25.31
CA PRO A 450 -2.72 -27.68 24.27
C PRO A 450 -2.67 -27.03 22.88
N GLU A 451 -2.67 -25.71 22.79
CA GLU A 451 -2.47 -24.96 21.54
C GLU A 451 -1.07 -25.17 20.96
N ALA A 452 -0.05 -25.25 21.81
CA ALA A 452 1.31 -25.54 21.38
C ALA A 452 1.51 -27.01 20.94
N GLN A 453 0.77 -27.96 21.48
CA GLN A 453 0.78 -29.36 21.05
C GLN A 453 0.19 -29.52 19.64
N LEU A 454 -0.81 -28.69 19.31
CA LEU A 454 -1.37 -28.65 17.96
C LEU A 454 -0.35 -28.08 16.96
N MET A 455 0.40 -27.03 17.35
CA MET A 455 1.53 -26.51 16.56
C MET A 455 2.64 -27.55 16.39
N ALA A 456 2.95 -28.32 17.43
CA ALA A 456 3.89 -29.42 17.32
C ALA A 456 3.43 -30.49 16.33
N THR A 457 2.12 -30.66 16.14
CA THR A 457 1.57 -31.56 15.14
C THR A 457 1.71 -31.02 13.71
N LEU A 458 1.54 -29.71 13.52
CA LEU A 458 1.68 -29.05 12.22
C LEU A 458 3.13 -28.83 11.78
N PHE A 459 3.95 -28.40 12.72
CA PHE A 459 5.38 -28.18 12.51
C PHE A 459 6.24 -29.30 13.10
N GLY A 460 5.61 -30.44 13.46
CA GLY A 460 6.24 -31.57 14.10
C GLY A 460 7.53 -32.06 13.41
N PRO A 461 7.58 -32.15 12.07
CA PRO A 461 8.81 -32.44 11.36
C PRO A 461 9.91 -31.40 11.59
N ILE A 462 9.53 -30.15 11.84
CA ILE A 462 10.45 -29.04 12.11
C ILE A 462 10.88 -29.03 13.57
N LEU A 463 9.96 -29.30 14.50
CA LEU A 463 10.26 -29.41 15.93
C LEU A 463 11.13 -30.65 16.27
N THR A 464 11.16 -31.65 15.40
CA THR A 464 12.06 -32.80 15.51
C THR A 464 13.46 -32.54 14.96
N LEU A 465 13.69 -31.40 14.29
CA LEU A 465 15.04 -31.01 13.87
C LEU A 465 15.94 -30.86 15.11
N PRO A 466 17.24 -31.20 15.02
CA PRO A 466 18.19 -31.03 16.14
C PRO A 466 18.20 -29.61 16.72
N LEU A 467 17.87 -28.61 15.93
CA LEU A 467 17.77 -27.19 16.33
C LEU A 467 16.70 -26.95 17.40
N PHE A 468 15.63 -27.76 17.44
CA PHE A 468 14.52 -27.65 18.38
C PHE A 468 14.58 -28.68 19.52
N GLN A 469 15.59 -29.57 19.53
CA GLN A 469 15.81 -30.48 20.64
C GLN A 469 16.33 -29.68 21.85
N GLY A 470 15.68 -29.83 22.99
CA GLY A 470 16.02 -29.14 24.23
C GLY A 470 14.81 -28.98 25.13
N GLN A 471 15.03 -28.34 26.29
CA GLN A 471 13.91 -28.02 27.18
C GLN A 471 13.03 -26.94 26.56
N LEU A 472 11.71 -27.14 26.56
CA LEU A 472 10.73 -26.13 26.24
C LEU A 472 10.86 -24.96 27.24
N PRO A 473 10.60 -23.72 26.82
CA PRO A 473 10.73 -22.56 27.73
C PRO A 473 9.72 -22.67 28.87
N VAL A 474 10.21 -22.47 30.07
CA VAL A 474 9.38 -22.30 31.26
C VAL A 474 9.52 -20.85 31.70
N TYR A 475 8.40 -20.16 31.80
CA TYR A 475 8.37 -18.77 32.21
C TYR A 475 7.99 -18.62 33.68
N PRO A 476 8.52 -17.63 34.39
CA PRO A 476 8.10 -17.35 35.77
C PRO A 476 6.63 -16.89 35.79
N PRO A 477 5.97 -16.81 36.96
CA PRO A 477 4.69 -16.13 37.03
C PRO A 477 4.79 -14.68 36.56
N GLY A 478 3.75 -14.20 35.81
CA GLY A 478 3.70 -12.82 35.35
C GLY A 478 3.41 -11.78 36.47
N PRO A 479 3.54 -10.49 36.14
CA PRO A 479 3.86 -9.87 34.87
C PRO A 479 5.27 -10.19 34.36
N HIS A 480 5.48 -10.07 33.02
CA HIS A 480 6.71 -10.49 32.36
C HIS A 480 7.46 -9.32 31.73
N CYS A 481 8.78 -9.38 31.77
CA CYS A 481 9.67 -8.48 31.02
C CYS A 481 10.71 -9.29 30.25
N ASN A 482 10.94 -8.92 28.98
CA ASN A 482 12.09 -9.40 28.24
C ASN A 482 13.36 -8.81 28.89
N PRO A 483 14.30 -9.64 29.38
CA PRO A 483 15.54 -9.16 29.98
C PRO A 483 16.42 -8.39 28.99
N LYS A 484 16.25 -8.60 27.69
CA LYS A 484 17.03 -7.94 26.66
C LYS A 484 16.51 -6.51 26.43
N GLY A 485 17.38 -5.55 26.71
CA GLY A 485 17.17 -4.14 26.39
C GLY A 485 17.75 -3.74 25.03
N LEU A 486 17.92 -2.43 24.83
CA LEU A 486 18.62 -1.86 23.68
C LEU A 486 20.13 -2.17 23.78
N THR A 487 20.74 -2.63 22.69
CA THR A 487 22.20 -2.91 22.65
C THR A 487 22.97 -1.65 22.24
N THR A 488 24.32 -1.73 22.29
CA THR A 488 25.18 -0.66 21.77
C THR A 488 24.95 -0.44 20.25
N LEU A 489 24.76 -1.53 19.48
CA LEU A 489 24.41 -1.43 18.05
C LEU A 489 23.03 -0.79 17.86
N GLY A 490 22.07 -1.13 18.71
CA GLY A 490 20.75 -0.49 18.71
C GLY A 490 20.84 1.01 18.99
N ALA A 491 21.62 1.43 20.00
CA ALA A 491 21.83 2.84 20.29
C ALA A 491 22.52 3.59 19.12
N HIS A 492 23.44 2.93 18.39
CA HIS A 492 24.04 3.46 17.19
C HIS A 492 22.99 3.66 16.07
N VAL A 493 22.15 2.66 15.80
CA VAL A 493 21.06 2.77 14.83
C VAL A 493 20.13 3.94 15.13
N ILE A 494 19.70 4.08 16.39
CA ILE A 494 18.81 5.19 16.79
C ILE A 494 19.43 6.55 16.46
N ARG A 495 20.73 6.77 16.79
CA ARG A 495 21.41 8.03 16.47
C ARG A 495 21.58 8.22 14.96
N SER A 496 21.96 7.18 14.22
CA SER A 496 22.08 7.25 12.76
C SER A 496 20.72 7.55 12.07
N MET A 497 19.60 7.10 12.64
CA MET A 497 18.26 7.50 12.18
C MET A 497 17.99 8.98 12.48
N MET A 498 18.35 9.45 13.68
CA MET A 498 18.18 10.85 14.07
C MET A 498 18.99 11.78 13.17
N ASP A 499 20.23 11.44 12.84
CA ASP A 499 21.11 12.18 11.91
C ASP A 499 20.50 12.30 10.50
N LYS A 500 19.58 11.41 10.14
CA LYS A 500 18.88 11.40 8.85
C LYS A 500 17.47 12.02 8.91
N GLY A 501 17.02 12.47 10.08
CA GLY A 501 15.65 12.97 10.27
C GLY A 501 14.58 11.89 10.08
N MET A 502 14.92 10.63 10.31
CA MET A 502 13.98 9.50 10.19
C MET A 502 13.10 9.39 11.43
N ILE A 503 11.96 8.74 11.28
CA ILE A 503 11.00 8.50 12.36
C ILE A 503 11.32 7.14 12.99
N VAL A 504 11.49 7.16 14.32
CA VAL A 504 11.77 5.97 15.13
C VAL A 504 10.44 5.37 15.57
N GLU A 505 10.17 4.15 15.14
CA GLU A 505 9.04 3.35 15.62
C GLU A 505 9.40 2.69 16.94
N THR A 506 8.51 2.79 17.92
CA THR A 506 8.78 2.26 19.26
C THR A 506 7.99 1.00 19.60
N ASP A 507 7.01 0.67 18.79
CA ASP A 507 6.25 -0.56 18.97
C ASP A 507 7.12 -1.79 18.71
N HIS A 508 6.73 -2.94 19.22
CA HIS A 508 7.52 -4.18 19.25
C HIS A 508 8.81 -4.17 20.06
N LEU A 509 9.38 -3.03 20.42
CA LEU A 509 10.50 -3.00 21.36
C LEU A 509 10.07 -3.57 22.73
N SER A 510 10.92 -4.41 23.33
CA SER A 510 10.74 -4.77 24.75
C SER A 510 10.64 -3.52 25.61
N MET A 511 9.98 -3.61 26.76
CA MET A 511 9.83 -2.49 27.69
C MET A 511 11.20 -1.86 28.02
N LYS A 512 12.23 -2.68 28.28
CA LYS A 512 13.60 -2.22 28.56
C LYS A 512 14.24 -1.52 27.37
N ALA A 513 14.09 -2.05 26.16
CA ALA A 513 14.62 -1.45 24.94
C ALA A 513 13.93 -0.12 24.60
N ARG A 514 12.60 -0.08 24.70
CA ARG A 514 11.78 1.12 24.47
C ARG A 514 12.15 2.25 25.42
N ARG A 515 12.29 1.97 26.71
CA ARG A 515 12.72 2.97 27.71
C ARG A 515 14.11 3.54 27.38
N ALA A 516 15.04 2.70 26.93
CA ALA A 516 16.37 3.14 26.54
C ALA A 516 16.31 4.02 25.26
N VAL A 517 15.52 3.63 24.24
CA VAL A 517 15.30 4.45 23.05
C VAL A 517 14.73 5.82 23.43
N LEU A 518 13.65 5.85 24.20
CA LEU A 518 13.04 7.13 24.63
C LEU A 518 14.02 7.99 25.44
N THR A 519 14.91 7.39 26.25
CA THR A 519 15.93 8.13 26.98
C THR A 519 16.95 8.78 26.05
N ILE A 520 17.37 8.11 24.96
CA ILE A 520 18.23 8.70 23.92
C ILE A 520 17.50 9.88 23.27
N LEU A 521 16.27 9.67 22.81
CA LEU A 521 15.50 10.70 22.11
C LEU A 521 15.24 11.94 23.01
N GLU A 522 14.98 11.72 24.31
CA GLU A 522 14.78 12.78 25.31
C GLU A 522 16.07 13.57 25.56
N SER A 523 17.24 12.88 25.70
CA SER A 523 18.53 13.53 25.95
C SER A 523 18.94 14.45 24.81
N GLU A 524 18.51 14.13 23.59
CA GLU A 524 18.84 14.90 22.37
C GLU A 524 17.64 15.73 21.88
N SER A 525 16.52 15.75 22.65
CA SER A 525 15.27 16.47 22.32
C SER A 525 14.74 16.13 20.92
N TYR A 526 14.91 14.90 20.48
CA TYR A 526 14.50 14.46 19.14
C TYR A 526 13.03 14.09 19.08
N PRO A 527 12.20 14.78 18.27
CA PRO A 527 10.75 14.60 18.25
C PRO A 527 10.26 13.54 17.25
N GLY A 528 11.14 13.00 16.39
CA GLY A 528 10.80 12.05 15.32
C GLY A 528 10.53 10.64 15.85
N VAL A 529 9.45 10.46 16.60
CA VAL A 529 9.11 9.21 17.28
C VAL A 529 7.62 8.92 17.22
N ILE A 530 7.24 7.64 17.00
CA ILE A 530 5.87 7.20 16.91
C ILE A 530 5.65 5.85 17.59
N SER A 531 4.44 5.64 18.10
CA SER A 531 3.83 4.33 18.38
C SER A 531 2.64 4.21 17.45
N SER A 532 2.80 3.45 16.36
CA SER A 532 1.89 3.49 15.20
C SER A 532 0.72 2.51 15.31
N HIS A 533 0.75 1.53 16.24
CA HIS A 533 -0.33 0.58 16.47
C HIS A 533 -0.48 0.18 17.96
N SER A 534 -0.17 1.12 18.86
CA SER A 534 -0.36 1.02 20.31
C SER A 534 0.24 -0.22 20.98
N TRP A 535 1.30 -0.77 20.43
CA TRP A 535 1.99 -1.91 21.03
C TRP A 535 2.97 -1.47 22.14
N GLY A 536 2.74 -0.27 22.69
CA GLY A 536 3.51 0.33 23.78
C GLY A 536 2.79 0.27 25.14
N ASP A 537 3.56 0.45 26.21
CA ASP A 537 3.02 0.63 27.55
C ASP A 537 2.56 2.09 27.80
N PRO A 538 1.63 2.32 28.74
CA PRO A 538 1.09 3.66 29.00
C PRO A 538 2.13 4.70 29.42
N GLY A 539 3.18 4.29 30.15
CA GLY A 539 4.26 5.19 30.59
C GLY A 539 5.10 5.67 29.41
N SER A 540 5.42 4.78 28.48
CA SER A 540 6.14 5.09 27.26
C SER A 540 5.35 6.02 26.33
N GLN A 541 4.04 5.82 26.17
CA GLN A 541 3.20 6.70 25.38
C GLN A 541 3.21 8.15 25.88
N LYS A 542 3.18 8.36 27.20
CA LYS A 542 3.29 9.70 27.81
C LYS A 542 4.62 10.37 27.50
N ARG A 543 5.73 9.64 27.57
CA ARG A 543 7.08 10.15 27.24
C ARG A 543 7.16 10.56 25.79
N LEU A 544 6.67 9.70 24.87
CA LEU A 544 6.63 9.93 23.45
C LEU A 544 5.86 11.22 23.10
N GLN A 545 4.67 11.42 23.67
CA GLN A 545 3.87 12.63 23.43
C GLN A 545 4.55 13.92 23.96
N ARG A 546 5.29 13.86 25.08
CA ARG A 546 6.07 15.01 25.57
C ARG A 546 7.18 15.42 24.61
N LEU A 547 7.82 14.47 23.94
CA LEU A 547 8.77 14.76 22.85
C LEU A 547 8.09 15.40 21.64
N GLY A 548 6.79 15.26 21.52
CA GLY A 548 5.98 15.70 20.37
C GLY A 548 5.84 14.66 19.29
N GLY A 549 6.07 13.41 19.66
CA GLY A 549 5.75 12.23 18.84
C GLY A 549 4.25 11.98 18.77
N ILE A 550 3.86 10.96 18.03
CA ILE A 550 2.46 10.59 17.78
C ILE A 550 2.17 9.20 18.32
N VAL A 551 0.97 9.05 18.86
CA VAL A 551 0.37 7.75 19.21
C VAL A 551 -0.81 7.54 18.26
N GLY A 552 -0.71 6.51 17.42
CA GLY A 552 -1.78 5.97 16.60
C GLY A 552 -2.28 4.67 17.23
N PRO A 553 -3.47 4.64 17.84
CA PRO A 553 -4.01 3.38 18.36
C PRO A 553 -4.23 2.37 17.23
N ILE A 554 -4.08 1.07 17.56
CA ILE A 554 -4.44 0.00 16.62
C ILE A 554 -5.93 0.08 16.29
N SER A 555 -6.29 -0.07 15.03
CA SER A 555 -7.70 -0.13 14.64
C SER A 555 -8.36 -1.33 15.32
N SER A 556 -9.48 -1.09 15.95
CA SER A 556 -10.22 -2.07 16.74
C SER A 556 -11.70 -1.72 16.71
N VAL A 557 -12.54 -2.54 17.37
CA VAL A 557 -13.96 -2.19 17.52
C VAL A 557 -14.09 -0.76 18.06
N ALA A 558 -15.00 0.03 17.50
CA ALA A 558 -15.07 1.48 17.72
C ALA A 558 -15.10 1.91 19.20
N THR A 559 -15.70 1.11 20.09
CA THR A 559 -15.73 1.38 21.53
C THR A 559 -14.34 1.32 22.17
N LYS A 560 -13.55 0.29 21.84
CA LYS A 560 -12.19 0.10 22.35
C LYS A 560 -11.24 1.18 21.81
N PHE A 561 -11.28 1.44 20.50
CA PHE A 561 -10.48 2.50 19.91
C PHE A 561 -10.77 3.87 20.57
N ALA A 562 -12.04 4.16 20.85
CA ALA A 562 -12.43 5.40 21.53
C ALA A 562 -11.86 5.50 22.95
N GLU A 563 -11.64 4.40 23.68
CA GLU A 563 -10.98 4.39 24.98
C GLU A 563 -9.49 4.73 24.87
N GLU A 564 -8.79 4.12 23.93
CA GLU A 564 -7.37 4.39 23.65
C GLU A 564 -7.16 5.83 23.17
N TRP A 565 -8.02 6.35 22.30
CA TRP A 565 -8.01 7.75 21.89
C TRP A 565 -8.21 8.70 23.10
N ARG A 566 -9.16 8.40 24.02
CA ARG A 566 -9.35 9.23 25.21
C ARG A 566 -8.11 9.25 26.08
N PHE A 567 -7.43 8.11 26.23
CA PHE A 567 -6.17 8.01 26.95
C PHE A 567 -5.08 8.87 26.28
N ALA A 568 -4.85 8.71 24.99
CA ALA A 568 -3.88 9.49 24.22
C ALA A 568 -4.19 11.00 24.32
N ARG A 569 -5.45 11.38 24.18
CA ARG A 569 -5.90 12.78 24.29
C ARG A 569 -5.69 13.35 25.70
N ALA A 570 -5.94 12.58 26.74
CA ALA A 570 -5.75 13.02 28.12
C ALA A 570 -4.26 13.26 28.48
N ASN A 571 -3.36 12.52 27.84
CA ASN A 571 -1.93 12.59 28.09
C ASN A 571 -1.16 13.50 27.10
N ARG A 572 -1.86 14.18 26.18
CA ARG A 572 -1.23 15.08 25.19
C ARG A 572 -0.51 16.24 25.87
N ASP A 573 0.55 16.73 25.25
CA ASP A 573 1.17 18.00 25.64
C ASP A 573 0.25 19.17 25.22
N PRO A 574 -0.27 19.97 26.17
CA PRO A 574 -1.16 21.09 25.84
C PRO A 574 -0.50 22.20 25.01
N ASN A 575 0.83 22.27 25.00
CA ASN A 575 1.60 23.26 24.23
C ASN A 575 1.89 22.82 22.79
N ARG A 576 1.48 21.58 22.42
CA ARG A 576 1.71 21.03 21.09
C ARG A 576 0.42 20.84 20.32
N PHE A 577 0.53 20.90 19.00
CA PHE A 577 -0.59 20.57 18.13
C PHE A 577 -0.92 19.08 18.28
N PHE A 578 -2.17 18.79 18.60
CA PHE A 578 -2.65 17.43 18.79
C PHE A 578 -3.44 16.96 17.56
N GLY A 579 -3.16 15.76 17.13
CA GLY A 579 -3.88 14.93 16.21
C GLY A 579 -3.51 13.47 16.47
N THR A 580 -4.37 12.54 16.12
CA THR A 580 -4.13 11.12 16.24
C THR A 580 -4.29 10.43 14.90
N GLY A 581 -3.48 9.42 14.61
CA GLY A 581 -3.69 8.47 13.55
C GLY A 581 -4.48 7.26 14.02
N PHE A 582 -4.46 6.25 13.21
CA PHE A 582 -4.80 4.87 13.53
C PHE A 582 -3.85 3.95 12.77
N GLY A 583 -3.37 2.90 13.41
CA GLY A 583 -2.67 1.84 12.73
C GLY A 583 -3.69 0.81 12.23
N SER A 584 -3.84 0.66 10.94
CA SER A 584 -4.74 -0.38 10.42
C SER A 584 -4.16 -1.76 10.56
N ASP A 585 -2.85 -1.89 10.41
CA ASP A 585 -2.10 -3.16 10.35
C ASP A 585 -2.77 -4.18 9.39
N ILE A 586 -3.53 -3.65 8.42
CA ILE A 586 -4.19 -4.51 7.42
C ILE A 586 -3.13 -5.18 6.54
N ASN A 587 -3.32 -6.45 6.25
CA ASN A 587 -2.39 -7.38 5.64
C ASN A 587 -1.17 -7.77 6.52
N GLY A 588 -1.08 -7.29 7.77
CA GLY A 588 0.00 -7.59 8.73
C GLY A 588 -0.31 -8.73 9.71
N LEU A 589 -1.25 -9.62 9.38
CA LEU A 589 -1.74 -10.71 10.24
C LEU A 589 -2.53 -10.24 11.47
N HIS A 590 -3.06 -9.02 11.44
CA HIS A 590 -3.99 -8.48 12.42
C HIS A 590 -5.42 -8.55 11.90
N SER A 591 -6.36 -8.98 12.76
CA SER A 591 -7.79 -8.94 12.44
C SER A 591 -8.29 -7.50 12.45
N GLN A 592 -9.08 -7.14 11.45
CA GLN A 592 -9.62 -5.79 11.31
C GLN A 592 -10.83 -5.59 12.26
N PRO A 593 -11.29 -4.34 12.48
CA PRO A 593 -12.43 -4.08 13.36
C PRO A 593 -13.70 -4.84 12.94
N PRO A 594 -14.24 -5.73 13.79
CA PRO A 594 -15.53 -6.37 13.52
C PRO A 594 -16.69 -5.36 13.66
N PRO A 595 -17.91 -5.74 13.29
CA PRO A 595 -19.10 -4.91 13.53
C PRO A 595 -19.22 -4.53 15.00
N ARG A 596 -19.49 -3.27 15.29
CA ARG A 596 -19.64 -2.79 16.67
C ARG A 596 -20.80 -3.50 17.38
N PRO A 597 -20.60 -3.98 18.62
CA PRO A 597 -21.71 -4.48 19.44
C PRO A 597 -22.81 -3.42 19.57
N GLY A 598 -24.04 -3.81 19.24
CA GLY A 598 -25.19 -2.90 19.24
C GLY A 598 -25.36 -2.06 17.97
N ALA A 599 -24.59 -2.26 16.92
CA ALA A 599 -24.75 -1.56 15.64
C ALA A 599 -26.16 -1.72 15.05
N ALA A 600 -26.79 -2.88 15.22
CA ALA A 600 -28.17 -3.11 14.76
C ALA A 600 -29.21 -2.15 15.41
N ALA A 601 -29.00 -1.74 16.67
CA ALA A 601 -29.87 -0.81 17.37
C ALA A 601 -29.54 0.68 17.09
N ASN A 602 -28.30 0.97 16.71
CA ASN A 602 -27.83 2.30 16.39
C ASN A 602 -26.85 2.24 15.19
N PRO A 603 -27.35 1.98 13.97
CA PRO A 603 -26.52 1.74 12.79
C PRO A 603 -25.93 3.04 12.20
N VAL A 604 -24.77 2.91 11.57
CA VAL A 604 -24.31 3.90 10.59
C VAL A 604 -25.32 3.93 9.45
N THR A 605 -25.82 5.13 9.12
CA THR A 605 -26.81 5.32 8.05
C THR A 605 -26.14 5.83 6.78
N TYR A 606 -26.53 5.27 5.65
CA TYR A 606 -26.01 5.63 4.34
C TYR A 606 -27.04 6.41 3.50
N PRO A 607 -26.63 7.37 2.67
CA PRO A 607 -25.26 7.89 2.59
C PRO A 607 -24.95 8.87 3.75
N PHE A 608 -23.67 8.97 4.11
CA PHE A 608 -23.19 9.97 5.07
C PHE A 608 -22.11 10.88 4.44
N ARG A 609 -21.78 12.00 5.11
CA ARG A 609 -20.80 12.94 4.62
C ARG A 609 -19.43 12.73 5.24
N SER A 610 -18.37 12.99 4.45
CA SER A 610 -16.99 13.08 4.96
C SER A 610 -16.88 14.15 6.05
N PHE A 611 -15.81 14.09 6.84
CA PHE A 611 -15.56 15.02 7.97
C PHE A 611 -15.57 16.49 7.56
N ASP A 612 -15.21 16.81 6.32
CA ASP A 612 -15.18 18.16 5.74
C ASP A 612 -16.45 18.52 4.95
N GLY A 613 -17.40 17.60 4.86
CA GLY A 613 -18.64 17.76 4.09
C GLY A 613 -18.46 17.68 2.57
N GLY A 614 -17.22 17.56 2.06
CA GLY A 614 -16.90 17.65 0.63
C GLY A 614 -17.29 16.41 -0.17
N SER A 615 -17.43 15.26 0.49
CA SER A 615 -17.77 13.99 -0.16
C SER A 615 -19.01 13.36 0.46
N LEU A 616 -19.77 12.62 -0.35
CA LEU A 616 -20.90 11.80 0.05
C LEU A 616 -20.54 10.33 -0.13
N ILE A 617 -20.62 9.55 0.95
CA ILE A 617 -20.13 8.18 1.08
C ILE A 617 -21.32 7.24 1.15
N ASN A 618 -21.37 6.25 0.26
CA ASN A 618 -22.41 5.22 0.24
C ASN A 618 -21.83 3.84 0.54
N ARG A 619 -22.68 2.82 0.74
CA ARG A 619 -22.24 1.43 0.86
C ARG A 619 -21.31 1.07 -0.29
N GLN A 620 -20.22 0.40 0.00
CA GLN A 620 -19.23 0.00 -1.00
C GLN A 620 -19.72 -1.26 -1.74
N ARG A 621 -19.54 -1.28 -3.07
CA ARG A 621 -19.84 -2.45 -3.91
C ARG A 621 -18.56 -2.95 -4.60
N SER A 622 -18.28 -4.24 -4.42
CA SER A 622 -17.25 -4.96 -5.19
C SER A 622 -17.90 -6.13 -5.92
N GLY A 623 -17.96 -6.04 -7.24
CA GLY A 623 -18.66 -7.05 -8.04
C GLY A 623 -20.14 -7.19 -7.67
N THR A 624 -20.52 -8.35 -7.15
CA THR A 624 -21.89 -8.63 -6.70
C THR A 624 -22.09 -8.40 -5.19
N ARG A 625 -21.01 -8.29 -4.39
CA ARG A 625 -21.07 -8.05 -2.95
C ARG A 625 -21.22 -6.56 -2.64
N VAL A 626 -22.11 -6.25 -1.71
CA VAL A 626 -22.30 -4.91 -1.12
C VAL A 626 -21.94 -5.00 0.35
N TYR A 627 -21.01 -4.15 0.78
CA TYR A 627 -20.52 -4.11 2.15
C TYR A 627 -21.26 -3.07 2.99
N ASP A 628 -21.54 -3.42 4.24
CA ASP A 628 -22.18 -2.58 5.24
C ASP A 628 -21.43 -2.69 6.56
N ILE A 629 -20.83 -1.60 7.07
CA ILE A 629 -20.05 -1.58 8.31
C ILE A 629 -20.80 -2.18 9.51
N ASN A 630 -22.12 -2.05 9.52
CA ASN A 630 -22.96 -2.55 10.62
C ASN A 630 -23.04 -4.08 10.66
N ILE A 631 -22.70 -4.76 9.57
CA ILE A 631 -22.83 -6.21 9.37
C ILE A 631 -21.47 -6.85 9.13
N ASP A 632 -20.63 -6.22 8.29
CA ASP A 632 -19.37 -6.76 7.81
C ASP A 632 -18.15 -6.29 8.66
N GLY A 633 -18.27 -5.14 9.39
CA GLY A 633 -17.11 -4.52 9.98
C GLY A 633 -16.17 -3.92 8.92
N VAL A 634 -14.87 -3.89 9.18
CA VAL A 634 -13.86 -3.44 8.22
C VAL A 634 -13.33 -4.63 7.44
N ASP A 635 -14.11 -5.18 6.53
CA ASP A 635 -13.72 -6.31 5.68
C ASP A 635 -12.56 -5.98 4.71
N HIS A 636 -12.40 -4.70 4.38
CA HIS A 636 -11.30 -4.21 3.53
C HIS A 636 -11.06 -2.71 3.76
N TYR A 637 -9.92 -2.22 3.31
CA TYR A 637 -9.45 -0.86 3.55
C TYR A 637 -10.45 0.25 3.17
N GLY A 638 -11.26 -0.01 2.17
CA GLY A 638 -12.30 0.93 1.73
C GLY A 638 -13.40 1.19 2.76
N LEU A 639 -13.50 0.42 3.84
CA LEU A 639 -14.51 0.59 4.89
C LEU A 639 -14.00 1.39 6.11
N TYR A 640 -12.74 1.83 6.13
CA TYR A 640 -12.26 2.73 7.17
C TYR A 640 -13.01 4.07 7.25
N PRO A 641 -13.47 4.69 6.16
CA PRO A 641 -14.35 5.84 6.27
C PRO A 641 -15.65 5.56 7.04
N ASP A 642 -16.19 4.37 6.86
CA ASP A 642 -17.42 3.91 7.51
C ASP A 642 -17.17 3.65 9.01
N TRP A 643 -16.03 3.07 9.34
CA TRP A 643 -15.57 2.88 10.71
C TRP A 643 -15.33 4.22 11.43
N ILE A 644 -14.79 5.24 10.74
CA ILE A 644 -14.62 6.58 11.33
C ILE A 644 -15.98 7.22 11.61
N GLU A 645 -16.99 7.00 10.77
CA GLU A 645 -18.36 7.43 11.05
C GLU A 645 -18.93 6.68 12.26
N ASP A 646 -18.66 5.38 12.40
CA ASP A 646 -19.03 4.60 13.58
C ASP A 646 -18.35 5.11 14.85
N LEU A 647 -17.08 5.51 14.80
CA LEU A 647 -16.39 6.21 15.88
C LEU A 647 -17.06 7.52 16.26
N ARG A 648 -17.53 8.30 15.28
CA ARG A 648 -18.29 9.54 15.54
C ARG A 648 -19.57 9.24 16.33
N MET A 649 -20.24 8.15 16.05
CA MET A 649 -21.45 7.75 16.79
C MET A 649 -21.16 7.30 18.21
N VAL A 650 -19.98 6.72 18.47
CA VAL A 650 -19.54 6.24 19.81
C VAL A 650 -18.97 7.36 20.67
N ALA A 651 -18.16 8.26 20.09
CA ALA A 651 -17.36 9.25 20.85
C ALA A 651 -17.62 10.70 20.44
N GLY A 652 -18.56 10.93 19.54
CA GLY A 652 -18.98 12.26 19.10
C GLY A 652 -18.02 12.86 18.07
N GLN A 653 -18.23 14.15 17.75
CA GLN A 653 -17.48 14.84 16.69
C GLN A 653 -15.99 15.04 17.04
N GLN A 654 -15.64 15.08 18.32
CA GLN A 654 -14.29 15.42 18.75
C GLN A 654 -13.24 14.39 18.32
N ILE A 655 -13.58 13.09 18.32
CA ILE A 655 -12.65 12.06 17.86
C ILE A 655 -12.36 12.24 16.35
N VAL A 656 -13.37 12.58 15.57
CA VAL A 656 -13.22 12.81 14.12
C VAL A 656 -12.35 14.05 13.86
N GLU A 657 -12.49 15.11 14.65
CA GLU A 657 -11.65 16.31 14.55
C GLU A 657 -10.19 16.01 14.90
N ASP A 658 -9.94 15.25 15.96
CA ASP A 658 -8.59 14.86 16.36
C ASP A 658 -7.95 13.93 15.30
N MET A 659 -8.70 13.01 14.73
CA MET A 659 -8.24 12.17 13.62
C MET A 659 -8.01 12.99 12.33
N ALA A 660 -8.88 13.95 12.02
CA ALA A 660 -8.70 14.86 10.88
C ALA A 660 -7.50 15.81 11.04
N ASN A 661 -6.96 15.95 12.25
CA ASN A 661 -5.71 16.61 12.56
C ASN A 661 -4.48 15.68 12.46
N GLY A 662 -4.66 14.37 12.31
CA GLY A 662 -3.59 13.37 12.33
C GLY A 662 -2.50 13.63 11.31
N ALA A 663 -2.87 13.84 10.04
CA ALA A 663 -1.90 14.16 8.99
C ALA A 663 -1.07 15.42 9.30
N GLU A 664 -1.68 16.48 9.82
CA GLU A 664 -0.96 17.71 10.21
C GLU A 664 -0.01 17.46 11.38
N ALA A 665 -0.45 16.70 12.38
CA ALA A 665 0.37 16.36 13.54
C ALA A 665 1.62 15.58 13.11
N TYR A 666 1.47 14.58 12.25
CA TYR A 666 2.57 13.80 11.68
C TYR A 666 3.56 14.69 10.91
N LEU A 667 3.07 15.56 10.04
CA LEU A 667 3.93 16.46 9.27
C LEU A 667 4.69 17.45 10.16
N ARG A 668 4.09 17.91 11.27
CA ARG A 668 4.78 18.79 12.25
C ARG A 668 5.84 18.05 13.02
N MET A 669 5.58 16.81 13.45
CA MET A 669 6.57 15.95 14.09
C MET A 669 7.75 15.71 13.14
N TRP A 670 7.47 15.26 11.92
CA TRP A 670 8.48 14.94 10.91
C TRP A 670 9.32 16.17 10.51
N ALA A 671 8.70 17.32 10.28
CA ALA A 671 9.43 18.57 9.98
C ALA A 671 10.40 18.96 11.10
N ARG A 672 10.03 18.76 12.36
CA ARG A 672 10.94 19.00 13.49
C ARG A 672 12.08 17.98 13.55
N ALA A 673 11.82 16.71 13.22
CA ALA A 673 12.84 15.69 13.11
C ALA A 673 13.86 16.01 12.00
N GLU A 674 13.39 16.41 10.81
CA GLU A 674 14.22 16.87 9.71
C GLU A 674 15.07 18.10 10.10
N THR A 675 14.51 19.02 10.87
CA THR A 675 15.25 20.20 11.37
C THR A 675 16.33 19.80 12.37
N ALA A 676 16.02 18.89 13.30
CA ALA A 676 17.00 18.39 14.28
C ALA A 676 18.18 17.67 13.65
N ALA A 677 17.99 17.00 12.52
CA ALA A 677 19.04 16.32 11.77
C ALA A 677 20.03 17.28 11.06
N THR A 678 19.62 18.53 10.82
CA THR A 678 20.44 19.52 10.08
C THR A 678 21.11 20.56 10.98
N GLY A 679 20.79 20.56 12.27
CA GLY A 679 21.35 21.48 13.29
C GLY A 679 22.43 20.82 14.10
#